data_a42d02b02af9e22af4ac36bb750a7138
#
_entry.id   a42d02b02af9e22af4ac36bb750a7138
#
_cell.length_a   1.000
_cell.length_b   1.000
_cell.length_c   1.000
_cell.angle_alpha   90.00
_cell.angle_beta   90.00
_cell.angle_gamma   90.00
#
_symmetry.space_group_name_H-M   'P 1'
#
loop_
_entity.id
_entity.type
_entity.pdbx_description
1 polymer ?
#
loop_
_entity_poly.entity_id
_entity_poly.type
_entity_poly.pdbx_seq_one_letter_code
_entity_poly.pdbx_strand_id
1 'polypeptide(L)'
;MTRTVHEANEALFHVREMPYGVARSTAAEAELARITADGPVEARAYALFVLVESYVWGNEVTKAYLPFTQLLRWWDEHPEHFDEQDAHSLFWSFKWMVGNLMDFPAVPAAQIERTLDDMERRYAVAGNGMNAVTMSRFQWARARGTQDTATAYEAWVATPRDDFSQCEACEPGDRAAYLFDAGRLEEGIRLLEQVLAGSPECATEPGDMLSRLQLAYLETGDADKAAATHRRGLRHLDNGVSMEGPQGRHIEFLARTGNVERALTRIVEHQDHLVTADSPHDRWAFLLSVGTATSLLVAEHGERPVALREVPASTVAGLDAWVRAEAREIAAAFDARNGTDATTRRTEEVWASTPTLLPVSLSVLGAAETDVPVPAASPQPAAPAGTARSAATGGPADISALVGDTASAVDTDGAQADGADDASALVAHAETLGTHDPAGAAGVYQRAATLFEAEGALDQAGFALAEAAQLAATEQDVEGALAAFPRAVALLRAGGVAPAYRSPIVRAYARLTAQAGTAGSGLAAVDKALAEAGSGPAEGTVSAAEEERAARERRELLDTRARLLAALGEHGRASSAAEAAAEEYARAGDLSGAAHAFWLAGTTRADAGDLDGSALALESALDGFRLAHDQASRALVGNELVGVLRRLGRD
;
A
#
# COMPACT_ATOMS: atom_id res chain seq x y z
N MET A 1 17.88 44.06 10.93
CA MET A 1 18.95 43.08 11.18
C MET A 1 18.92 42.11 10.00
N THR A 2 20.00 41.96 9.29
CA THR A 2 20.13 40.95 8.22
C THR A 2 20.11 39.57 8.87
N ARG A 3 19.28 38.70 8.35
CA ARG A 3 19.11 37.32 8.77
C ARG A 3 20.40 36.53 8.49
N THR A 4 20.79 35.63 9.37
CA THR A 4 21.95 34.75 9.17
C THR A 4 21.60 33.64 8.20
N VAL A 5 22.62 32.97 7.61
CA VAL A 5 22.42 31.76 6.76
C VAL A 5 21.71 30.65 7.55
N HIS A 6 22.07 30.46 8.81
CA HIS A 6 21.44 29.46 9.67
C HIS A 6 19.95 29.73 9.84
N GLU A 7 19.54 30.96 10.18
CA GLU A 7 18.12 31.33 10.32
C GLU A 7 17.33 31.20 9.01
N ALA A 8 17.98 31.44 7.86
CA ALA A 8 17.36 31.25 6.55
C ALA A 8 17.16 29.75 6.23
N ASN A 9 18.20 28.93 6.46
CA ASN A 9 18.13 27.49 6.22
C ASN A 9 17.16 26.79 7.17
N GLU A 10 17.06 27.22 8.43
CA GLU A 10 16.08 26.72 9.39
C GLU A 10 14.64 26.99 8.92
N ALA A 11 14.35 28.20 8.41
CA ALA A 11 13.04 28.51 7.86
C ALA A 11 12.72 27.66 6.60
N LEU A 12 13.69 27.45 5.72
CA LEU A 12 13.55 26.58 4.55
C LEU A 12 13.34 25.13 4.95
N PHE A 13 14.02 24.67 6.01
CA PHE A 13 13.82 23.34 6.57
C PHE A 13 12.38 23.15 7.07
N HIS A 14 11.83 24.12 7.79
CA HIS A 14 10.42 24.08 8.20
C HIS A 14 9.45 24.08 7.02
N VAL A 15 9.77 24.78 5.93
CA VAL A 15 8.98 24.69 4.69
C VAL A 15 9.03 23.26 4.14
N ARG A 16 10.17 22.58 4.16
CA ARG A 16 10.31 21.20 3.69
C ARG A 16 9.56 20.19 4.55
N GLU A 17 9.33 20.46 5.82
CA GLU A 17 8.51 19.60 6.71
C GLU A 17 7.01 19.76 6.47
N MET A 18 6.55 20.75 5.72
CA MET A 18 5.16 20.90 5.35
C MET A 18 4.75 19.78 4.38
N PRO A 19 3.48 19.30 4.44
CA PRO A 19 2.94 18.41 3.41
C PRO A 19 3.07 19.03 2.01
N TYR A 20 3.31 18.20 1.00
CA TYR A 20 3.36 18.65 -0.39
C TYR A 20 2.03 19.30 -0.82
N GLY A 21 2.10 20.28 -1.71
CA GLY A 21 0.96 21.01 -2.24
C GLY A 21 1.16 22.53 -2.21
N VAL A 22 0.13 23.27 -2.65
CA VAL A 22 0.17 24.73 -2.89
C VAL A 22 0.62 25.53 -1.66
N ALA A 23 0.27 25.10 -0.44
CA ALA A 23 0.68 25.80 0.79
C ALA A 23 2.20 25.77 0.97
N ARG A 24 2.85 24.59 0.75
CA ARG A 24 4.31 24.45 0.82
C ARG A 24 4.99 25.24 -0.30
N SER A 25 4.48 25.15 -1.53
CA SER A 25 5.02 25.90 -2.68
C SER A 25 4.97 27.41 -2.44
N THR A 26 3.84 27.94 -1.93
CA THR A 26 3.70 29.36 -1.59
C THR A 26 4.67 29.78 -0.49
N ALA A 27 4.90 28.95 0.53
CA ALA A 27 5.86 29.23 1.58
C ALA A 27 7.31 29.25 1.03
N ALA A 28 7.66 28.31 0.14
CA ALA A 28 8.95 28.27 -0.54
C ALA A 28 9.19 29.50 -1.43
N GLU A 29 8.17 29.92 -2.21
CA GLU A 29 8.22 31.16 -3.00
C GLU A 29 8.49 32.39 -2.12
N ALA A 30 7.80 32.49 -0.98
CA ALA A 30 7.96 33.60 -0.04
C ALA A 30 9.37 33.64 0.57
N GLU A 31 9.94 32.49 0.94
CA GLU A 31 11.30 32.42 1.48
C GLU A 31 12.36 32.74 0.41
N LEU A 32 12.23 32.25 -0.82
CA LEU A 32 13.11 32.61 -1.93
C LEU A 32 13.03 34.12 -2.24
N ALA A 33 11.84 34.70 -2.25
CA ALA A 33 11.67 36.15 -2.47
C ALA A 33 12.34 36.95 -1.37
N ARG A 34 12.22 36.56 -0.10
CA ARG A 34 12.88 37.18 1.04
C ARG A 34 14.41 37.10 0.94
N ILE A 35 14.96 35.94 0.65
CA ILE A 35 16.40 35.74 0.47
C ILE A 35 16.92 36.55 -0.72
N THR A 36 16.15 36.66 -1.79
CA THR A 36 16.51 37.43 -2.98
C THR A 36 16.54 38.97 -2.68
N ALA A 37 15.62 39.46 -1.83
CA ALA A 37 15.54 40.89 -1.49
C ALA A 37 16.55 41.31 -0.42
N ASP A 38 16.69 40.52 0.64
CA ASP A 38 17.37 40.95 1.87
C ASP A 38 18.58 40.06 2.24
N GLY A 39 18.83 38.93 1.51
CA GLY A 39 19.84 37.92 1.82
C GLY A 39 19.41 36.99 2.94
N PRO A 40 20.30 36.13 3.41
CA PRO A 40 21.69 35.90 2.94
C PRO A 40 21.77 35.23 1.59
N VAL A 41 22.68 35.69 0.75
CA VAL A 41 22.87 35.18 -0.64
C VAL A 41 23.29 33.71 -0.68
N GLU A 42 24.00 33.26 0.33
CA GLU A 42 24.47 31.88 0.49
C GLU A 42 23.34 30.87 0.65
N ALA A 43 22.17 31.28 1.18
CA ALA A 43 20.99 30.41 1.31
C ALA A 43 20.18 30.28 0.00
N ARG A 44 20.55 31.02 -1.07
CA ARG A 44 19.77 31.06 -2.31
C ARG A 44 19.75 29.72 -3.04
N ALA A 45 20.86 28.97 -3.04
CA ALA A 45 20.93 27.64 -3.65
C ALA A 45 19.91 26.70 -3.02
N TYR A 46 19.92 26.61 -1.68
CA TYR A 46 18.96 25.78 -0.94
C TYR A 46 17.51 26.24 -1.15
N ALA A 47 17.24 27.55 -1.16
CA ALA A 47 15.89 28.09 -1.40
C ALA A 47 15.34 27.71 -2.80
N LEU A 48 16.17 27.78 -3.84
CA LEU A 48 15.81 27.37 -5.19
C LEU A 48 15.53 25.86 -5.26
N PHE A 49 16.36 25.05 -4.59
CA PHE A 49 16.13 23.60 -4.52
C PHE A 49 14.82 23.28 -3.79
N VAL A 50 14.56 23.87 -2.62
CA VAL A 50 13.31 23.67 -1.86
C VAL A 50 12.07 24.04 -2.71
N LEU A 51 12.18 25.11 -3.51
CA LEU A 51 11.09 25.51 -4.42
C LEU A 51 10.90 24.48 -5.56
N VAL A 52 12.00 24.00 -6.18
CA VAL A 52 11.93 22.95 -7.21
C VAL A 52 11.27 21.68 -6.64
N GLU A 53 11.74 21.21 -5.49
CA GLU A 53 11.20 20.03 -4.81
C GLU A 53 9.70 20.22 -4.47
N SER A 54 9.32 21.42 -3.97
CA SER A 54 7.93 21.71 -3.61
C SER A 54 7.00 21.69 -4.83
N TYR A 55 7.42 22.19 -5.97
CA TYR A 55 6.64 22.15 -7.20
C TYR A 55 6.56 20.75 -7.82
N VAL A 56 7.70 20.01 -7.83
CA VAL A 56 7.75 18.66 -8.40
C VAL A 56 6.79 17.71 -7.70
N TRP A 57 6.76 17.75 -6.38
CA TRP A 57 5.93 16.84 -5.57
C TRP A 57 4.59 17.44 -5.12
N GLY A 58 4.34 18.72 -5.44
CA GLY A 58 3.13 19.46 -5.06
C GLY A 58 2.08 19.56 -6.16
N ASN A 59 2.16 18.76 -7.22
CA ASN A 59 1.29 18.79 -8.40
C ASN A 59 1.36 20.14 -9.18
N GLU A 60 2.53 20.78 -9.15
CA GLU A 60 2.81 22.06 -9.83
C GLU A 60 4.07 21.96 -10.72
N VAL A 61 4.34 20.77 -11.25
CA VAL A 61 5.60 20.41 -11.94
C VAL A 61 5.99 21.38 -13.07
N THR A 62 5.01 21.96 -13.77
CA THR A 62 5.26 22.94 -14.84
C THR A 62 5.95 24.20 -14.35
N LYS A 63 5.81 24.55 -13.07
CA LYS A 63 6.46 25.70 -12.45
C LYS A 63 7.91 25.41 -12.05
N ALA A 64 8.29 24.13 -11.85
CA ALA A 64 9.60 23.73 -11.34
C ALA A 64 10.75 24.05 -12.30
N TYR A 65 10.49 24.12 -13.62
CA TYR A 65 11.55 24.31 -14.63
C TYR A 65 12.26 25.68 -14.51
N LEU A 66 11.52 26.74 -14.20
CA LEU A 66 12.11 28.07 -14.08
C LEU A 66 13.09 28.17 -12.89
N PRO A 67 12.71 27.82 -11.65
CA PRO A 67 13.67 27.84 -10.54
C PRO A 67 14.81 26.84 -10.72
N PHE A 68 14.60 25.69 -11.38
CA PHE A 68 15.69 24.79 -11.72
C PHE A 68 16.71 25.42 -12.65
N THR A 69 16.27 26.12 -13.72
CA THR A 69 17.20 26.82 -14.62
C THR A 69 17.92 27.98 -13.91
N GLN A 70 17.26 28.63 -12.93
CA GLN A 70 17.90 29.63 -12.07
C GLN A 70 18.96 29.00 -11.18
N LEU A 71 18.70 27.83 -10.63
CA LEU A 71 19.65 27.07 -9.80
C LEU A 71 20.90 26.67 -10.58
N LEU A 72 20.71 26.16 -11.83
CA LEU A 72 21.81 25.83 -12.74
C LEU A 72 22.66 27.07 -13.08
N ARG A 73 22.01 28.18 -13.40
CA ARG A 73 22.73 29.42 -13.69
C ARG A 73 23.48 29.92 -12.48
N TRP A 74 22.86 29.84 -11.30
CA TRP A 74 23.49 30.23 -10.04
C TRP A 74 24.73 29.39 -9.73
N TRP A 75 24.68 28.08 -10.01
CA TRP A 75 25.85 27.20 -9.94
C TRP A 75 26.97 27.62 -10.92
N ASP A 76 26.62 27.95 -12.15
CA ASP A 76 27.59 28.36 -13.18
C ASP A 76 28.27 29.69 -12.84
N GLU A 77 27.54 30.65 -12.25
CA GLU A 77 28.01 32.00 -11.95
C GLU A 77 28.65 32.12 -10.56
N HIS A 78 28.19 31.33 -9.59
CA HIS A 78 28.56 31.46 -8.17
C HIS A 78 28.72 30.11 -7.48
N PRO A 79 29.61 29.23 -7.96
CA PRO A 79 29.82 27.91 -7.34
C PRO A 79 30.30 28.01 -5.87
N GLU A 80 30.90 29.14 -5.47
CA GLU A 80 31.34 29.41 -4.10
C GLU A 80 30.20 29.55 -3.08
N HIS A 81 28.96 29.69 -3.54
CA HIS A 81 27.75 29.76 -2.70
C HIS A 81 27.02 28.42 -2.57
N PHE A 82 27.65 27.34 -3.03
CA PHE A 82 27.12 25.98 -2.87
C PHE A 82 28.02 25.20 -1.90
N ASP A 83 27.44 24.69 -0.85
CA ASP A 83 28.07 23.65 -0.05
C ASP A 83 27.91 22.25 -0.71
N GLU A 84 28.45 21.23 -0.07
CA GLU A 84 28.34 19.85 -0.60
C GLU A 84 26.88 19.38 -0.70
N GLN A 85 26.02 19.80 0.23
CA GLN A 85 24.61 19.43 0.22
C GLN A 85 23.83 20.16 -0.87
N ASP A 86 24.11 21.43 -1.11
CA ASP A 86 23.51 22.22 -2.18
C ASP A 86 23.92 21.66 -3.55
N ALA A 87 25.21 21.34 -3.72
CA ALA A 87 25.70 20.70 -4.93
C ALA A 87 25.04 19.35 -5.16
N HIS A 88 24.96 18.49 -4.13
CA HIS A 88 24.28 17.22 -4.21
C HIS A 88 22.80 17.41 -4.61
N SER A 89 22.09 18.34 -3.97
CA SER A 89 20.68 18.62 -4.24
C SER A 89 20.44 19.10 -5.68
N LEU A 90 21.32 19.93 -6.22
CA LEU A 90 21.27 20.35 -7.61
C LEU A 90 21.39 19.15 -8.57
N PHE A 91 22.43 18.34 -8.42
CA PHE A 91 22.67 17.18 -9.28
C PHE A 91 21.57 16.10 -9.10
N TRP A 92 21.11 15.88 -7.87
CA TRP A 92 19.97 15.00 -7.60
C TRP A 92 18.70 15.41 -8.33
N SER A 93 18.39 16.69 -8.39
CA SER A 93 17.18 17.20 -9.04
C SER A 93 17.19 17.12 -10.57
N PHE A 94 18.35 16.94 -11.21
CA PHE A 94 18.44 16.81 -12.67
C PHE A 94 17.55 15.70 -13.22
N LYS A 95 17.59 14.50 -12.63
CA LYS A 95 16.78 13.36 -13.09
C LYS A 95 15.28 13.62 -13.01
N TRP A 96 14.82 14.34 -11.97
CA TRP A 96 13.42 14.76 -11.88
C TRP A 96 13.05 15.70 -13.03
N MET A 97 13.87 16.70 -13.25
CA MET A 97 13.59 17.72 -14.25
C MET A 97 13.67 17.17 -15.67
N VAL A 98 14.61 16.28 -15.95
CA VAL A 98 14.71 15.62 -17.27
C VAL A 98 13.52 14.68 -17.47
N GLY A 99 13.12 13.88 -16.46
CA GLY A 99 11.95 13.02 -16.49
C GLY A 99 10.68 13.82 -16.79
N ASN A 100 10.46 14.89 -16.03
CA ASN A 100 9.29 15.76 -16.20
C ASN A 100 9.21 16.41 -17.58
N LEU A 101 10.34 16.73 -18.23
CA LEU A 101 10.31 17.23 -19.63
C LEU A 101 9.77 16.18 -20.60
N MET A 102 10.01 14.91 -20.33
CA MET A 102 9.53 13.80 -21.19
C MET A 102 8.02 13.66 -21.13
N ASP A 103 7.38 14.04 -20.02
CA ASP A 103 5.96 13.86 -19.72
C ASP A 103 5.05 14.89 -20.41
N PHE A 104 5.64 15.90 -21.07
CA PHE A 104 4.91 16.93 -21.80
C PHE A 104 5.18 16.86 -23.31
N PRO A 105 4.19 16.52 -24.14
CA PRO A 105 4.38 16.44 -25.60
C PRO A 105 4.66 17.81 -26.24
N ALA A 106 4.34 18.92 -25.57
CA ALA A 106 4.67 20.27 -26.02
C ALA A 106 6.16 20.59 -25.93
N VAL A 107 6.95 19.82 -25.15
CA VAL A 107 8.40 19.99 -25.06
C VAL A 107 9.08 19.30 -26.25
N PRO A 108 9.80 20.05 -27.12
CA PRO A 108 10.43 19.46 -28.31
C PRO A 108 11.46 18.37 -27.96
N ALA A 109 11.49 17.27 -28.71
CA ALA A 109 12.47 16.18 -28.53
C ALA A 109 13.92 16.69 -28.49
N ALA A 110 14.28 17.62 -29.39
CA ALA A 110 15.60 18.23 -29.39
C ALA A 110 15.94 19.04 -28.14
N GLN A 111 14.95 19.54 -27.40
CA GLN A 111 15.19 20.19 -26.10
C GLN A 111 15.50 19.16 -25.04
N ILE A 112 14.77 18.04 -25.00
CA ILE A 112 15.03 16.93 -24.07
C ILE A 112 16.42 16.38 -24.30
N GLU A 113 16.79 16.12 -25.57
CA GLU A 113 18.12 15.63 -25.94
C GLU A 113 19.25 16.58 -25.49
N ARG A 114 19.08 17.89 -25.73
CA ARG A 114 20.07 18.89 -25.24
C ARG A 114 20.16 18.92 -23.73
N THR A 115 19.06 18.73 -23.01
CA THR A 115 19.08 18.71 -21.53
C THR A 115 19.77 17.45 -21.02
N LEU A 116 19.56 16.31 -21.68
CA LEU A 116 20.30 15.06 -21.39
C LEU A 116 21.81 15.21 -21.65
N ASP A 117 22.20 15.83 -22.76
CA ASP A 117 23.60 16.11 -23.09
C ASP A 117 24.25 17.07 -22.06
N ASP A 118 23.50 18.08 -21.61
CA ASP A 118 23.96 19.02 -20.58
C ASP A 118 24.11 18.31 -19.22
N MET A 119 23.15 17.45 -18.86
CA MET A 119 23.23 16.60 -17.65
C MET A 119 24.51 15.76 -17.67
N GLU A 120 24.73 15.00 -18.75
CA GLU A 120 25.89 14.13 -18.92
C GLU A 120 27.20 14.92 -18.81
N ARG A 121 27.30 16.04 -19.52
CA ARG A 121 28.47 16.92 -19.49
C ARG A 121 28.76 17.46 -18.10
N ARG A 122 27.72 17.92 -17.37
CA ARG A 122 27.87 18.48 -16.02
C ARG A 122 28.29 17.40 -15.01
N TYR A 123 27.71 16.22 -15.10
CA TYR A 123 28.10 15.09 -14.25
C TYR A 123 29.56 14.68 -14.49
N ALA A 124 29.98 14.62 -15.76
CA ALA A 124 31.36 14.32 -16.10
C ALA A 124 32.35 15.39 -15.56
N VAL A 125 32.01 16.68 -15.69
CA VAL A 125 32.86 17.79 -15.20
C VAL A 125 32.95 17.78 -13.68
N ALA A 126 31.83 17.49 -12.99
CA ALA A 126 31.81 17.41 -11.54
C ALA A 126 32.48 16.13 -10.98
N GLY A 127 32.77 15.16 -11.83
CA GLY A 127 33.31 13.85 -11.40
C GLY A 127 32.26 12.94 -10.75
N ASN A 128 30.98 13.20 -10.98
CA ASN A 128 29.88 12.39 -10.47
C ASN A 128 29.76 11.07 -11.22
N GLY A 129 29.17 10.07 -10.60
CA GLY A 129 28.81 8.82 -11.26
C GLY A 129 27.75 9.01 -12.34
N MET A 130 27.63 8.06 -13.27
CA MET A 130 26.79 8.16 -14.48
C MET A 130 25.49 7.38 -14.40
N ASN A 131 25.14 6.80 -13.24
CA ASN A 131 23.95 5.95 -13.14
C ASN A 131 22.66 6.73 -13.42
N ALA A 132 22.48 7.94 -12.85
CA ALA A 132 21.34 8.80 -13.13
C ALA A 132 21.26 9.23 -14.61
N VAL A 133 22.39 9.45 -15.26
CA VAL A 133 22.46 9.81 -16.68
C VAL A 133 22.00 8.63 -17.56
N THR A 134 22.53 7.43 -17.32
CA THR A 134 22.14 6.22 -18.07
C THR A 134 20.70 5.86 -17.84
N MET A 135 20.17 6.04 -16.63
CA MET A 135 18.75 5.91 -16.33
C MET A 135 17.88 6.88 -17.17
N SER A 136 18.23 8.16 -17.17
CA SER A 136 17.48 9.17 -17.91
C SER A 136 17.55 8.93 -19.43
N ARG A 137 18.68 8.46 -19.97
CA ARG A 137 18.81 8.01 -21.37
C ARG A 137 17.90 6.82 -21.67
N PHE A 138 17.84 5.84 -20.77
CA PHE A 138 16.91 4.71 -20.90
C PHE A 138 15.44 5.19 -20.89
N GLN A 139 15.06 6.05 -19.95
CA GLN A 139 13.69 6.60 -19.89
C GLN A 139 13.31 7.31 -21.20
N TRP A 140 14.24 8.07 -21.78
CA TRP A 140 14.02 8.74 -23.06
C TRP A 140 13.89 7.76 -24.23
N ALA A 141 14.74 6.74 -24.32
CA ALA A 141 14.63 5.68 -25.32
C ALA A 141 13.28 4.95 -25.22
N ARG A 142 12.84 4.64 -24.00
CA ARG A 142 11.55 4.00 -23.71
C ARG A 142 10.36 4.91 -24.10
N ALA A 143 10.41 6.19 -23.76
CA ALA A 143 9.37 7.16 -24.11
C ALA A 143 9.20 7.33 -25.63
N ARG A 144 10.29 7.21 -26.40
CA ARG A 144 10.27 7.22 -27.87
C ARG A 144 9.92 5.87 -28.48
N GLY A 145 9.98 4.78 -27.73
CA GLY A 145 9.78 3.43 -28.23
C GLY A 145 10.81 3.01 -29.28
N THR A 146 12.07 3.45 -29.11
CA THR A 146 13.16 3.17 -30.05
C THR A 146 13.69 1.75 -29.89
N GLN A 147 14.32 1.21 -30.95
CA GLN A 147 14.84 -0.18 -30.96
C GLN A 147 15.98 -0.41 -29.96
N ASP A 148 16.64 0.64 -29.52
CA ASP A 148 17.74 0.62 -28.55
C ASP A 148 17.27 0.67 -27.09
N THR A 149 15.97 0.69 -26.82
CA THR A 149 15.40 0.72 -25.46
C THR A 149 15.98 -0.42 -24.58
N ALA A 150 16.04 -1.64 -25.12
CA ALA A 150 16.61 -2.78 -24.39
C ALA A 150 18.09 -2.59 -24.05
N THR A 151 18.88 -2.12 -25.01
CA THR A 151 20.32 -1.83 -24.82
C THR A 151 20.51 -0.71 -23.82
N ALA A 152 19.69 0.33 -23.86
CA ALA A 152 19.72 1.44 -22.90
C ALA A 152 19.37 0.96 -21.46
N TYR A 153 18.40 0.05 -21.33
CA TYR A 153 18.06 -0.57 -20.05
C TYR A 153 19.26 -1.39 -19.49
N GLU A 154 19.87 -2.23 -20.32
CA GLU A 154 21.04 -3.02 -19.92
C GLU A 154 22.22 -2.12 -19.53
N ALA A 155 22.45 -1.03 -20.26
CA ALA A 155 23.47 -0.05 -19.93
C ALA A 155 23.23 0.61 -18.58
N TRP A 156 21.97 1.02 -18.29
CA TRP A 156 21.63 1.55 -16.98
C TRP A 156 21.86 0.54 -15.86
N VAL A 157 21.35 -0.69 -15.98
CA VAL A 157 21.49 -1.74 -14.96
C VAL A 157 22.94 -2.14 -14.73
N ALA A 158 23.78 -2.09 -15.78
CA ALA A 158 25.20 -2.39 -15.69
C ALA A 158 26.05 -1.22 -15.12
N THR A 159 25.51 0.00 -15.12
CA THR A 159 26.23 1.16 -14.57
C THR A 159 26.18 1.11 -13.03
N PRO A 160 27.35 1.12 -12.35
CA PRO A 160 27.37 1.08 -10.89
C PRO A 160 26.53 2.19 -10.27
N ARG A 161 25.84 1.86 -9.19
CA ARG A 161 25.12 2.87 -8.40
C ARG A 161 26.09 3.84 -7.75
N ASP A 162 25.64 5.06 -7.60
CA ASP A 162 26.36 6.19 -6.99
C ASP A 162 25.37 7.05 -6.19
N ASP A 163 25.86 8.13 -5.58
CA ASP A 163 25.08 9.02 -4.73
C ASP A 163 23.93 9.73 -5.48
N PHE A 164 23.96 9.76 -6.82
CA PHE A 164 22.95 10.40 -7.68
C PHE A 164 21.99 9.40 -8.34
N SER A 165 22.18 8.11 -8.12
CA SER A 165 21.30 7.06 -8.63
C SER A 165 19.87 7.28 -8.18
N GLN A 166 18.89 6.68 -8.87
CA GLN A 166 17.50 6.68 -8.43
C GLN A 166 17.41 6.17 -6.98
N CYS A 167 16.44 6.67 -6.23
CA CYS A 167 16.30 6.26 -4.84
C CYS A 167 16.12 4.73 -4.77
N GLU A 168 16.63 4.11 -3.72
CA GLU A 168 16.64 2.65 -3.57
C GLU A 168 15.23 2.05 -3.52
N ALA A 169 14.25 2.84 -3.09
CA ALA A 169 12.86 2.43 -3.10
C ALA A 169 12.22 2.50 -4.50
N CYS A 170 12.54 3.54 -5.32
CA CYS A 170 11.87 3.75 -6.60
C CYS A 170 12.50 2.96 -7.76
N GLU A 171 13.84 2.82 -7.79
CA GLU A 171 14.54 2.14 -8.89
C GLU A 171 14.00 0.74 -9.22
N PRO A 172 13.73 -0.13 -8.23
CA PRO A 172 13.14 -1.44 -8.51
C PRO A 172 11.77 -1.36 -9.19
N GLY A 173 10.94 -0.38 -8.82
CA GLY A 173 9.65 -0.11 -9.48
C GLY A 173 9.81 0.27 -10.95
N ASP A 174 10.74 1.18 -11.25
CA ASP A 174 11.08 1.59 -12.62
C ASP A 174 11.58 0.42 -13.47
N ARG A 175 12.45 -0.42 -12.89
CA ARG A 175 12.97 -1.62 -13.55
C ARG A 175 11.89 -2.67 -13.80
N ALA A 176 11.05 -2.93 -12.81
CA ALA A 176 9.95 -3.88 -12.93
C ALA A 176 8.92 -3.42 -13.98
N ALA A 177 8.64 -2.11 -14.05
CA ALA A 177 7.77 -1.56 -15.08
C ALA A 177 8.26 -1.89 -16.49
N TYR A 178 9.56 -1.78 -16.76
CA TYR A 178 10.13 -2.18 -18.05
C TYR A 178 10.10 -3.70 -18.24
N LEU A 179 10.41 -4.49 -17.22
CA LEU A 179 10.39 -5.94 -17.29
C LEU A 179 9.00 -6.47 -17.65
N PHE A 180 7.94 -5.90 -17.07
CA PHE A 180 6.56 -6.23 -17.40
C PHE A 180 6.21 -5.87 -18.83
N ASP A 181 6.59 -4.67 -19.30
CA ASP A 181 6.40 -4.24 -20.68
C ASP A 181 7.15 -5.13 -21.68
N ALA A 182 8.31 -5.64 -21.31
CA ALA A 182 9.13 -6.55 -22.11
C ALA A 182 8.70 -8.03 -22.04
N GLY A 183 7.59 -8.34 -21.33
CA GLY A 183 7.10 -9.70 -21.14
C GLY A 183 7.92 -10.57 -20.19
N ARG A 184 8.86 -9.97 -19.44
CA ARG A 184 9.73 -10.63 -18.44
C ARG A 184 9.04 -10.66 -17.07
N LEU A 185 7.83 -11.23 -17.05
CA LEU A 185 6.88 -11.14 -15.93
C LEU A 185 7.44 -11.67 -14.61
N GLU A 186 7.99 -12.90 -14.61
CA GLU A 186 8.50 -13.54 -13.39
C GLU A 186 9.73 -12.84 -12.83
N GLU A 187 10.52 -12.19 -13.69
CA GLU A 187 11.69 -11.43 -13.26
C GLU A 187 11.28 -10.14 -12.55
N GLY A 188 10.29 -9.42 -13.11
CA GLY A 188 9.71 -8.25 -12.47
C GLY A 188 9.05 -8.57 -11.14
N ILE A 189 8.27 -9.67 -11.06
CA ILE A 189 7.64 -10.12 -9.82
C ILE A 189 8.71 -10.39 -8.75
N ARG A 190 9.73 -11.20 -9.05
CA ARG A 190 10.80 -11.51 -8.09
C ARG A 190 11.53 -10.26 -7.59
N LEU A 191 11.79 -9.31 -8.49
CA LEU A 191 12.42 -8.04 -8.14
C LEU A 191 11.57 -7.26 -7.12
N LEU A 192 10.27 -7.12 -7.38
CA LEU A 192 9.38 -6.39 -6.47
C LEU A 192 9.14 -7.13 -5.15
N GLU A 193 8.95 -8.46 -5.17
CA GLU A 193 8.81 -9.26 -3.94
C GLU A 193 10.03 -9.10 -3.03
N GLN A 194 11.23 -9.14 -3.59
CA GLN A 194 12.48 -8.98 -2.84
C GLN A 194 12.58 -7.60 -2.17
N VAL A 195 12.25 -6.54 -2.89
CA VAL A 195 12.34 -5.16 -2.37
C VAL A 195 11.24 -4.88 -1.36
N LEU A 196 10.00 -5.33 -1.63
CA LEU A 196 8.86 -5.14 -0.74
C LEU A 196 8.97 -5.90 0.59
N ALA A 197 9.83 -6.92 0.67
CA ALA A 197 10.19 -7.59 1.92
C ALA A 197 10.99 -6.67 2.86
N GLY A 198 11.75 -5.71 2.33
CA GLY A 198 12.51 -4.70 3.08
C GLY A 198 11.73 -3.44 3.47
N SER A 199 10.42 -3.39 3.18
CA SER A 199 9.56 -2.22 3.47
C SER A 199 10.12 -0.90 2.93
N PRO A 200 10.34 -0.77 1.61
CA PRO A 200 10.87 0.45 1.03
C PRO A 200 9.87 1.60 1.22
N GLU A 201 10.36 2.79 1.56
CA GLU A 201 9.54 3.99 1.74
C GLU A 201 10.10 5.14 0.92
N CYS A 202 9.22 5.76 0.12
CA CYS A 202 9.48 6.97 -0.65
C CYS A 202 8.14 7.70 -0.85
N ALA A 203 8.18 8.85 -1.52
CA ALA A 203 6.96 9.62 -1.81
C ALA A 203 5.90 8.80 -2.59
N THR A 204 6.32 7.94 -3.51
CA THR A 204 5.42 7.11 -4.33
C THR A 204 5.44 5.62 -3.98
N GLU A 205 6.44 5.17 -3.19
CA GLU A 205 6.61 3.76 -2.87
C GLU A 205 6.22 3.45 -1.42
N PRO A 206 5.65 2.29 -1.16
CA PRO A 206 5.45 1.13 -2.06
C PRO A 206 4.17 1.17 -2.92
N GLY A 207 3.44 2.28 -2.98
CA GLY A 207 2.14 2.38 -3.68
C GLY A 207 2.23 2.04 -5.16
N ASP A 208 3.19 2.61 -5.90
CA ASP A 208 3.36 2.33 -7.33
C ASP A 208 3.76 0.87 -7.59
N MET A 209 4.75 0.34 -6.86
CA MET A 209 5.15 -1.07 -6.97
C MET A 209 4.00 -2.04 -6.71
N LEU A 210 3.21 -1.81 -5.66
CA LEU A 210 2.08 -2.67 -5.31
C LEU A 210 0.98 -2.62 -6.38
N SER A 211 0.73 -1.44 -6.98
CA SER A 211 -0.24 -1.29 -8.05
C SER A 211 0.13 -2.06 -9.32
N ARG A 212 1.42 -2.22 -9.62
CA ARG A 212 1.94 -3.03 -10.73
C ARG A 212 1.92 -4.51 -10.39
N LEU A 213 2.36 -4.86 -9.19
CA LEU A 213 2.48 -6.24 -8.75
C LEU A 213 1.13 -6.96 -8.67
N GLN A 214 0.05 -6.26 -8.26
CA GLN A 214 -1.29 -6.84 -8.25
C GLN A 214 -1.74 -7.30 -9.65
N LEU A 215 -1.45 -6.50 -10.71
CA LEU A 215 -1.76 -6.86 -12.08
C LEU A 215 -0.88 -8.02 -12.58
N ALA A 216 0.41 -8.01 -12.21
CA ALA A 216 1.33 -9.08 -12.54
C ALA A 216 0.89 -10.42 -11.94
N TYR A 217 0.37 -10.44 -10.72
CA TYR A 217 -0.20 -11.65 -10.11
C TYR A 217 -1.49 -12.12 -10.79
N LEU A 218 -2.29 -11.21 -11.38
CA LEU A 218 -3.42 -11.66 -12.22
C LEU A 218 -2.92 -12.42 -13.46
N GLU A 219 -1.85 -11.94 -14.11
CA GLU A 219 -1.28 -12.60 -15.29
C GLU A 219 -0.71 -13.98 -14.96
N THR A 220 -0.22 -14.19 -13.73
CA THR A 220 0.27 -15.50 -13.27
C THR A 220 -0.82 -16.39 -12.66
N GLY A 221 -2.05 -15.87 -12.51
CA GLY A 221 -3.18 -16.61 -11.94
C GLY A 221 -3.18 -16.71 -10.42
N ASP A 222 -2.35 -15.91 -9.72
CA ASP A 222 -2.24 -15.92 -8.24
C ASP A 222 -3.27 -14.97 -7.63
N ALA A 223 -4.52 -15.41 -7.51
CA ALA A 223 -5.65 -14.61 -7.01
C ALA A 223 -5.43 -14.09 -5.59
N ASP A 224 -4.86 -14.93 -4.71
CA ASP A 224 -4.66 -14.59 -3.29
C ASP A 224 -3.63 -13.49 -3.13
N LYS A 225 -2.48 -13.62 -3.81
CA LYS A 225 -1.45 -12.59 -3.81
C LYS A 225 -1.95 -11.30 -4.47
N ALA A 226 -2.68 -11.41 -5.58
CA ALA A 226 -3.26 -10.27 -6.27
C ALA A 226 -4.20 -9.48 -5.35
N ALA A 227 -5.13 -10.15 -4.65
CA ALA A 227 -6.05 -9.54 -3.69
C ALA A 227 -5.34 -8.91 -2.49
N ALA A 228 -4.36 -9.63 -1.90
CA ALA A 228 -3.59 -9.11 -0.77
C ALA A 228 -2.78 -7.87 -1.14
N THR A 229 -2.18 -7.89 -2.34
CA THR A 229 -1.39 -6.78 -2.89
C THR A 229 -2.28 -5.57 -3.18
N HIS A 230 -3.48 -5.79 -3.75
CA HIS A 230 -4.47 -4.72 -3.97
C HIS A 230 -4.83 -4.02 -2.67
N ARG A 231 -5.25 -4.77 -1.65
CA ARG A 231 -5.61 -4.19 -0.33
C ARG A 231 -4.44 -3.47 0.34
N ARG A 232 -3.22 -4.01 0.20
CA ARG A 232 -2.01 -3.35 0.72
C ARG A 232 -1.74 -2.04 -0.03
N GLY A 233 -1.84 -2.06 -1.38
CA GLY A 233 -1.57 -0.91 -2.24
C GLY A 233 -2.50 0.26 -1.95
N LEU A 234 -3.80 0.02 -1.77
CA LEU A 234 -4.78 1.08 -1.50
C LEU A 234 -4.41 1.95 -0.30
N ARG A 235 -3.77 1.38 0.73
CA ARG A 235 -3.36 2.14 1.93
C ARG A 235 -2.19 3.12 1.71
N HIS A 236 -1.55 3.05 0.55
CA HIS A 236 -0.40 3.88 0.19
C HIS A 236 -0.69 4.90 -0.93
N LEU A 237 -1.97 5.04 -1.33
CA LEU A 237 -2.33 5.94 -2.43
C LEU A 237 -2.71 7.36 -1.96
N ASP A 238 -3.08 7.53 -0.69
CA ASP A 238 -3.54 8.80 -0.13
C ASP A 238 -2.43 9.45 0.72
N ASN A 239 -1.30 9.76 0.09
CA ASN A 239 -0.12 10.33 0.76
C ASN A 239 0.18 11.80 0.37
N GLY A 240 -0.73 12.46 -0.33
CA GLY A 240 -0.60 13.86 -0.77
C GLY A 240 0.27 14.06 -2.02
N VAL A 241 0.74 12.97 -2.63
CA VAL A 241 1.45 12.97 -3.91
C VAL A 241 0.52 12.45 -5.00
N SER A 242 0.68 12.97 -6.22
CA SER A 242 -0.08 12.50 -7.38
C SER A 242 0.20 11.02 -7.67
N MET A 243 -0.85 10.22 -7.82
CA MET A 243 -0.78 8.77 -7.97
C MET A 243 -1.74 8.27 -9.06
N GLU A 244 -1.93 9.03 -10.14
CA GLU A 244 -2.87 8.74 -11.22
C GLU A 244 -2.66 7.36 -11.83
N GLY A 245 -1.43 7.03 -12.21
CA GLY A 245 -1.10 5.72 -12.77
C GLY A 245 -1.45 4.57 -11.82
N PRO A 246 -1.00 4.58 -10.55
CA PRO A 246 -1.41 3.63 -9.53
C PRO A 246 -2.93 3.55 -9.33
N GLN A 247 -3.63 4.68 -9.24
CA GLN A 247 -5.10 4.71 -9.12
C GLN A 247 -5.77 4.01 -10.31
N GLY A 248 -5.33 4.31 -11.54
CA GLY A 248 -5.82 3.66 -12.76
C GLY A 248 -5.63 2.15 -12.71
N ARG A 249 -4.45 1.66 -12.32
CA ARG A 249 -4.17 0.22 -12.20
C ARG A 249 -5.03 -0.49 -11.15
N HIS A 250 -5.40 0.20 -10.07
CA HIS A 250 -6.36 -0.36 -9.10
C HIS A 250 -7.79 -0.45 -9.67
N ILE A 251 -8.21 0.52 -10.51
CA ILE A 251 -9.48 0.47 -11.23
C ILE A 251 -9.48 -0.70 -12.22
N GLU A 252 -8.40 -0.86 -13.00
CA GLU A 252 -8.22 -1.98 -13.93
C GLU A 252 -8.28 -3.33 -13.21
N PHE A 253 -7.58 -3.45 -12.08
CA PHE A 253 -7.62 -4.66 -11.25
C PHE A 253 -9.04 -5.02 -10.83
N LEU A 254 -9.82 -4.06 -10.35
CA LEU A 254 -11.20 -4.27 -9.92
C LEU A 254 -12.09 -4.78 -11.07
N ALA A 255 -11.95 -4.21 -12.27
CA ALA A 255 -12.70 -4.67 -13.45
C ALA A 255 -12.29 -6.08 -13.86
N ARG A 256 -10.99 -6.40 -13.90
CA ARG A 256 -10.45 -7.70 -14.28
C ARG A 256 -10.80 -8.82 -13.29
N THR A 257 -11.11 -8.46 -12.05
CA THR A 257 -11.48 -9.40 -10.97
C THR A 257 -12.98 -9.51 -10.73
N GLY A 258 -13.81 -8.89 -11.58
CA GLY A 258 -15.26 -8.95 -11.49
C GLY A 258 -15.88 -8.03 -10.40
N ASN A 259 -15.08 -7.16 -9.78
CA ASN A 259 -15.54 -6.22 -8.76
C ASN A 259 -16.11 -4.93 -9.39
N VAL A 260 -17.17 -5.08 -10.20
CA VAL A 260 -17.74 -4.04 -11.08
C VAL A 260 -18.14 -2.78 -10.31
N GLU A 261 -18.88 -2.95 -9.21
CA GLU A 261 -19.36 -1.82 -8.40
C GLU A 261 -18.21 -0.98 -7.89
N ARG A 262 -17.20 -1.63 -7.34
CA ARG A 262 -16.00 -0.98 -6.81
C ARG A 262 -15.19 -0.29 -7.90
N ALA A 263 -15.09 -0.89 -9.09
CA ALA A 263 -14.43 -0.27 -10.23
C ALA A 263 -15.12 1.04 -10.64
N LEU A 264 -16.44 1.02 -10.77
CA LEU A 264 -17.23 2.21 -11.13
C LEU A 264 -17.20 3.27 -10.03
N THR A 265 -17.29 2.88 -8.77
CA THR A 265 -17.18 3.79 -7.62
C THR A 265 -15.82 4.50 -7.64
N ARG A 266 -14.71 3.75 -7.82
CA ARG A 266 -13.38 4.37 -7.88
C ARG A 266 -13.17 5.28 -9.08
N ILE A 267 -13.77 4.99 -10.24
CA ILE A 267 -13.75 5.91 -11.38
C ILE A 267 -14.42 7.24 -11.01
N VAL A 268 -15.56 7.19 -10.31
CA VAL A 268 -16.28 8.40 -9.86
C VAL A 268 -15.48 9.16 -8.79
N GLU A 269 -14.88 8.48 -7.83
CA GLU A 269 -14.04 9.07 -6.78
C GLU A 269 -12.84 9.81 -7.36
N HIS A 270 -12.18 9.22 -8.36
CA HIS A 270 -10.99 9.76 -9.01
C HIS A 270 -11.28 10.41 -10.37
N GLN A 271 -12.52 10.86 -10.62
CA GLN A 271 -12.95 11.39 -11.90
C GLN A 271 -12.16 12.63 -12.35
N ASP A 272 -11.58 13.38 -11.41
CA ASP A 272 -10.78 14.57 -11.73
C ASP A 272 -9.54 14.19 -12.57
N HIS A 273 -8.97 12.98 -12.35
CA HIS A 273 -7.85 12.47 -13.16
C HIS A 273 -8.23 12.15 -14.62
N LEU A 274 -9.52 12.02 -14.92
CA LEU A 274 -9.98 11.87 -16.31
C LEU A 274 -9.70 13.13 -17.13
N VAL A 275 -9.82 14.31 -16.52
CA VAL A 275 -9.70 15.61 -17.19
C VAL A 275 -8.40 16.35 -16.83
N THR A 276 -7.86 16.15 -15.63
CA THR A 276 -6.67 16.84 -15.12
C THR A 276 -5.74 15.85 -14.44
N ALA A 277 -4.45 15.94 -14.74
CA ALA A 277 -3.38 15.19 -14.04
C ALA A 277 -2.14 16.09 -13.97
N ASP A 278 -1.12 15.67 -13.22
CA ASP A 278 0.11 16.43 -13.03
C ASP A 278 0.85 16.64 -14.36
N SER A 279 0.77 15.63 -15.24
CA SER A 279 1.27 15.72 -16.60
C SER A 279 0.33 15.06 -17.63
N PRO A 280 0.47 15.40 -18.94
CA PRO A 280 -0.21 14.66 -19.99
C PRO A 280 0.13 13.17 -20.03
N HIS A 281 1.35 12.77 -19.63
CA HIS A 281 1.75 11.37 -19.54
C HIS A 281 0.98 10.65 -18.42
N ASP A 282 0.86 11.26 -17.25
CA ASP A 282 0.14 10.67 -16.11
C ASP A 282 -1.35 10.54 -16.43
N ARG A 283 -1.93 11.57 -17.08
CA ARG A 283 -3.31 11.50 -17.58
C ARG A 283 -3.49 10.36 -18.59
N TRP A 284 -2.58 10.22 -19.55
CA TRP A 284 -2.62 9.12 -20.50
C TRP A 284 -2.53 7.76 -19.82
N ALA A 285 -1.64 7.59 -18.85
CA ALA A 285 -1.47 6.35 -18.08
C ALA A 285 -2.75 5.99 -17.30
N PHE A 286 -3.40 6.98 -16.69
CA PHE A 286 -4.70 6.79 -16.01
C PHE A 286 -5.79 6.38 -17.00
N LEU A 287 -5.94 7.13 -18.10
CA LEU A 287 -6.93 6.83 -19.14
C LEU A 287 -6.70 5.47 -19.79
N LEU A 288 -5.45 5.02 -19.94
CA LEU A 288 -5.12 3.70 -20.49
C LEU A 288 -5.71 2.57 -19.63
N SER A 289 -5.50 2.64 -18.33
CA SER A 289 -6.04 1.65 -17.38
C SER A 289 -7.56 1.75 -17.23
N VAL A 290 -8.13 2.96 -17.19
CA VAL A 290 -9.59 3.14 -17.14
C VAL A 290 -10.23 2.63 -18.43
N GLY A 291 -9.62 2.87 -19.60
CA GLY A 291 -10.08 2.34 -20.90
C GLY A 291 -10.02 0.80 -20.96
N THR A 292 -9.02 0.19 -20.35
CA THR A 292 -8.99 -1.27 -20.18
C THR A 292 -10.15 -1.75 -19.30
N ALA A 293 -10.36 -1.10 -18.15
CA ALA A 293 -11.44 -1.43 -17.23
C ALA A 293 -12.83 -1.29 -17.89
N THR A 294 -13.11 -0.12 -18.50
CA THR A 294 -14.42 0.15 -19.11
C THR A 294 -14.72 -0.77 -20.28
N SER A 295 -13.72 -1.15 -21.10
CA SER A 295 -13.91 -2.11 -22.18
C SER A 295 -14.40 -3.47 -21.73
N LEU A 296 -13.96 -3.92 -20.56
CA LEU A 296 -14.43 -5.18 -19.96
C LEU A 296 -15.87 -5.08 -19.47
N LEU A 297 -16.30 -3.88 -19.05
CA LEU A 297 -17.62 -3.66 -18.49
C LEU A 297 -18.69 -3.35 -19.54
N VAL A 298 -18.31 -2.86 -20.74
CA VAL A 298 -19.27 -2.41 -21.77
C VAL A 298 -20.23 -3.54 -22.19
N ALA A 299 -19.76 -4.79 -22.32
CA ALA A 299 -20.58 -5.88 -22.86
C ALA A 299 -21.83 -6.17 -22.00
N GLU A 300 -21.69 -6.12 -20.68
CA GLU A 300 -22.77 -6.47 -19.74
C GLU A 300 -23.36 -5.23 -19.03
N HIS A 301 -22.59 -4.16 -18.91
CA HIS A 301 -22.92 -2.98 -18.11
C HIS A 301 -22.88 -1.67 -18.94
N GLY A 302 -22.85 -1.73 -20.28
CA GLY A 302 -22.71 -0.54 -21.14
C GLY A 302 -23.73 0.54 -20.93
N GLU A 303 -25.00 0.17 -20.72
CA GLU A 303 -26.12 1.09 -20.46
C GLU A 303 -26.20 1.58 -19.01
N ARG A 304 -25.33 1.08 -18.14
CA ARG A 304 -25.34 1.46 -16.74
C ARG A 304 -24.95 2.94 -16.58
N PRO A 305 -25.72 3.73 -15.80
CA PRO A 305 -25.43 5.13 -15.59
C PRO A 305 -24.16 5.33 -14.78
N VAL A 306 -23.37 6.34 -15.15
CA VAL A 306 -22.24 6.87 -14.39
C VAL A 306 -22.43 8.36 -14.16
N ALA A 307 -22.24 8.84 -12.94
CA ALA A 307 -22.41 10.24 -12.57
C ALA A 307 -21.05 10.94 -12.50
N LEU A 308 -20.65 11.58 -13.61
CA LEU A 308 -19.40 12.30 -13.73
C LEU A 308 -19.66 13.81 -13.89
N ARG A 309 -18.77 14.65 -13.33
CA ARG A 309 -18.97 16.12 -13.29
C ARG A 309 -18.56 16.82 -14.58
N GLU A 310 -17.37 16.52 -15.08
CA GLU A 310 -16.74 17.25 -16.19
C GLU A 310 -16.59 16.42 -17.47
N VAL A 311 -16.91 15.13 -17.40
CA VAL A 311 -16.84 14.21 -18.54
C VAL A 311 -18.21 14.15 -19.22
N PRO A 312 -18.32 14.34 -20.54
CA PRO A 312 -19.61 14.33 -21.25
C PRO A 312 -20.10 12.90 -21.53
N ALA A 313 -20.10 12.05 -20.49
CA ALA A 313 -20.55 10.66 -20.54
C ALA A 313 -21.52 10.41 -19.38
N SER A 314 -22.64 9.77 -19.67
CA SER A 314 -23.66 9.42 -18.68
C SER A 314 -23.84 7.91 -18.50
N THR A 315 -23.16 7.10 -19.30
CA THR A 315 -23.17 5.63 -19.24
C THR A 315 -21.76 5.06 -19.35
N VAL A 316 -21.59 3.81 -18.95
CA VAL A 316 -20.30 3.09 -19.07
C VAL A 316 -19.82 3.05 -20.53
N ALA A 317 -20.72 2.79 -21.50
CA ALA A 317 -20.36 2.79 -22.91
C ALA A 317 -19.94 4.18 -23.41
N GLY A 318 -20.63 5.23 -22.96
CA GLY A 318 -20.27 6.61 -23.26
C GLY A 318 -18.91 6.98 -22.67
N LEU A 319 -18.62 6.54 -21.45
CA LEU A 319 -17.33 6.74 -20.80
C LEU A 319 -16.20 6.01 -21.54
N ASP A 320 -16.38 4.74 -21.91
CA ASP A 320 -15.38 3.98 -22.68
C ASP A 320 -15.02 4.69 -23.99
N ALA A 321 -16.03 5.12 -24.74
CA ALA A 321 -15.82 5.84 -26.01
C ALA A 321 -15.03 7.15 -25.80
N TRP A 322 -15.36 7.90 -24.75
CA TRP A 322 -14.72 9.17 -24.45
C TRP A 322 -13.27 8.96 -23.98
N VAL A 323 -13.03 8.05 -23.01
CA VAL A 323 -11.69 7.73 -22.49
C VAL A 323 -10.75 7.31 -23.61
N ARG A 324 -11.24 6.44 -24.52
CA ARG A 324 -10.45 6.00 -25.67
C ARG A 324 -10.12 7.12 -26.64
N ALA A 325 -11.03 8.08 -26.86
CA ALA A 325 -10.77 9.23 -27.70
C ALA A 325 -9.69 10.14 -27.11
N GLU A 326 -9.81 10.48 -25.83
CA GLU A 326 -8.86 11.33 -25.11
C GLU A 326 -7.44 10.70 -25.05
N ALA A 327 -7.35 9.41 -24.69
CA ALA A 327 -6.06 8.75 -24.63
C ALA A 327 -5.36 8.66 -25.98
N ARG A 328 -6.12 8.46 -27.09
CA ARG A 328 -5.58 8.50 -28.46
C ARG A 328 -5.07 9.89 -28.86
N GLU A 329 -5.78 10.94 -28.47
CA GLU A 329 -5.34 12.31 -28.72
C GLU A 329 -4.01 12.61 -28.05
N ILE A 330 -3.88 12.24 -26.76
CA ILE A 330 -2.64 12.42 -26.01
C ILE A 330 -1.52 11.57 -26.63
N ALA A 331 -1.79 10.30 -26.95
CA ALA A 331 -0.82 9.40 -27.57
C ALA A 331 -0.30 9.94 -28.91
N ALA A 332 -1.19 10.48 -29.76
CA ALA A 332 -0.83 11.09 -31.04
C ALA A 332 0.06 12.34 -30.86
N ALA A 333 -0.18 13.13 -29.81
CA ALA A 333 0.65 14.28 -29.48
C ALA A 333 2.08 13.86 -29.08
N PHE A 334 2.24 12.80 -28.29
CA PHE A 334 3.55 12.22 -27.97
C PHE A 334 4.25 11.66 -29.19
N ASP A 335 3.54 10.95 -30.06
CA ASP A 335 4.10 10.38 -31.29
C ASP A 335 4.57 11.47 -32.26
N ALA A 336 3.79 12.55 -32.42
CA ALA A 336 4.18 13.70 -33.21
C ALA A 336 5.48 14.35 -32.69
N ARG A 337 5.62 14.49 -31.36
CA ARG A 337 6.85 15.00 -30.74
C ARG A 337 8.04 14.06 -30.96
N ASN A 338 7.81 12.77 -30.76
CA ASN A 338 8.87 11.74 -30.77
C ASN A 338 9.31 11.34 -32.18
N GLY A 339 8.49 11.62 -33.21
CA GLY A 339 8.71 11.16 -34.57
C GLY A 339 8.56 9.64 -34.73
N THR A 340 7.70 9.03 -33.91
CA THR A 340 7.39 7.57 -33.88
C THR A 340 5.88 7.38 -33.80
N ASP A 341 5.43 6.13 -33.83
CA ASP A 341 4.04 5.73 -33.55
C ASP A 341 3.93 4.92 -32.24
N ALA A 342 4.95 4.96 -31.41
CA ALA A 342 5.14 4.03 -30.31
C ALA A 342 4.05 4.15 -29.24
N THR A 343 3.63 5.37 -28.90
CA THR A 343 2.62 5.61 -27.86
C THR A 343 1.23 5.18 -28.34
N THR A 344 0.86 5.54 -29.57
CA THR A 344 -0.39 5.10 -30.18
C THR A 344 -0.43 3.58 -30.33
N ARG A 345 0.65 2.97 -30.85
CA ARG A 345 0.75 1.51 -30.98
C ARG A 345 0.59 0.83 -29.63
N ARG A 346 1.31 1.26 -28.60
CA ARG A 346 1.18 0.72 -27.24
C ARG A 346 -0.26 0.84 -26.71
N THR A 347 -0.89 1.99 -26.91
CA THR A 347 -2.29 2.21 -26.52
C THR A 347 -3.23 1.19 -27.16
N GLU A 348 -3.11 0.98 -28.47
CA GLU A 348 -3.94 0.04 -29.20
C GLU A 348 -3.60 -1.43 -28.85
N GLU A 349 -2.32 -1.77 -28.64
CA GLU A 349 -1.88 -3.11 -28.25
C GLU A 349 -2.45 -3.48 -26.86
N VAL A 350 -2.41 -2.57 -25.88
CA VAL A 350 -2.99 -2.79 -24.54
C VAL A 350 -4.49 -3.07 -24.67
N TRP A 351 -5.23 -2.28 -25.43
CA TRP A 351 -6.68 -2.46 -25.56
C TRP A 351 -7.10 -3.60 -26.51
N ALA A 352 -6.23 -4.03 -27.41
CA ALA A 352 -6.45 -5.18 -28.27
C ALA A 352 -6.09 -6.49 -27.57
N SER A 353 -5.26 -6.46 -26.52
CA SER A 353 -4.93 -7.64 -25.73
C SER A 353 -6.18 -8.13 -24.99
N THR A 354 -6.25 -9.45 -24.79
CA THR A 354 -7.27 -10.04 -23.93
C THR A 354 -6.65 -10.15 -22.53
N PRO A 355 -7.00 -9.26 -21.60
CA PRO A 355 -6.44 -9.32 -20.25
C PRO A 355 -6.90 -10.58 -19.55
N THR A 356 -6.06 -11.13 -18.69
CA THR A 356 -6.42 -12.25 -17.82
C THR A 356 -7.53 -11.83 -16.88
N LEU A 357 -8.67 -12.49 -16.97
CA LEU A 357 -9.80 -12.31 -16.05
C LEU A 357 -9.71 -13.36 -14.97
N LEU A 358 -9.59 -12.93 -13.74
CA LEU A 358 -9.51 -13.82 -12.60
C LEU A 358 -10.50 -13.33 -11.53
N PRO A 359 -11.69 -13.95 -11.41
CA PRO A 359 -12.63 -13.59 -10.37
C PRO A 359 -11.98 -13.68 -8.99
N VAL A 360 -11.94 -12.55 -8.28
CA VAL A 360 -11.34 -12.47 -6.95
C VAL A 360 -12.35 -11.81 -6.03
N SER A 361 -12.73 -12.52 -4.97
CA SER A 361 -13.48 -11.90 -3.90
C SER A 361 -12.55 -11.01 -3.06
N LEU A 362 -12.84 -9.73 -3.01
CA LEU A 362 -12.16 -8.78 -2.13
C LEU A 362 -12.82 -8.71 -0.75
N SER A 363 -13.98 -9.33 -0.58
CA SER A 363 -14.59 -9.54 0.71
C SER A 363 -13.71 -10.49 1.54
N VAL A 364 -13.51 -10.15 2.82
CA VAL A 364 -12.89 -11.09 3.78
C VAL A 364 -13.75 -12.36 3.91
N LEU A 365 -15.05 -12.23 3.57
CA LEU A 365 -16.01 -13.33 3.54
C LEU A 365 -15.79 -14.30 2.38
N GLY A 366 -15.32 -13.82 1.23
CA GLY A 366 -15.16 -14.64 0.01
C GLY A 366 -13.92 -15.56 0.01
N ALA A 367 -13.00 -15.37 0.94
CA ALA A 367 -11.86 -16.29 1.07
C ALA A 367 -12.27 -17.68 1.63
N ALA A 368 -13.51 -17.81 2.12
CA ALA A 368 -14.06 -19.06 2.64
C ALA A 368 -14.86 -19.86 1.58
N GLU A 369 -15.26 -19.25 0.46
CA GLU A 369 -16.13 -19.89 -0.53
C GLU A 369 -15.41 -20.61 -1.69
N THR A 370 -14.09 -20.44 -1.87
CA THR A 370 -13.38 -20.95 -3.05
C THR A 370 -12.88 -22.40 -2.95
N ASP A 371 -13.11 -23.11 -1.82
CA ASP A 371 -12.62 -24.49 -1.62
C ASP A 371 -13.72 -25.57 -1.50
N VAL A 372 -14.95 -25.31 -1.97
CA VAL A 372 -15.95 -26.38 -2.08
C VAL A 372 -16.04 -26.87 -3.52
N PRO A 373 -15.60 -28.09 -3.85
CA PRO A 373 -15.86 -28.69 -5.16
C PRO A 373 -17.37 -28.87 -5.33
N VAL A 374 -17.97 -28.23 -6.33
CA VAL A 374 -19.36 -28.44 -6.71
C VAL A 374 -19.51 -29.92 -7.13
N PRO A 375 -20.26 -30.76 -6.38
CA PRO A 375 -20.54 -32.10 -6.86
C PRO A 375 -21.44 -32.00 -8.08
N ALA A 376 -21.03 -32.67 -9.16
CA ALA A 376 -21.84 -32.81 -10.37
C ALA A 376 -23.25 -33.35 -10.00
N ALA A 377 -24.26 -32.61 -10.41
CA ALA A 377 -25.66 -32.97 -10.19
C ALA A 377 -25.97 -34.34 -10.80
N SER A 378 -26.26 -35.31 -9.95
CA SER A 378 -26.89 -36.56 -10.35
C SER A 378 -28.41 -36.39 -10.36
N PRO A 379 -29.13 -36.95 -11.31
CA PRO A 379 -30.56 -36.73 -11.47
C PRO A 379 -31.37 -37.35 -10.34
N GLN A 380 -32.29 -36.58 -9.78
CA GLN A 380 -33.26 -37.02 -8.79
C GLN A 380 -34.28 -38.02 -9.40
N PRO A 381 -34.66 -39.06 -8.64
CA PRO A 381 -35.94 -39.71 -8.81
C PRO A 381 -37.01 -39.10 -7.87
N ALA A 382 -38.21 -39.02 -8.39
CA ALA A 382 -39.39 -38.43 -7.81
C ALA A 382 -39.82 -38.99 -6.45
N ALA A 383 -40.44 -38.12 -5.64
CA ALA A 383 -41.02 -38.37 -4.33
C ALA A 383 -42.22 -39.33 -4.34
N PRO A 384 -42.56 -39.92 -3.17
CA PRO A 384 -43.96 -39.96 -2.79
C PRO A 384 -44.23 -39.32 -1.43
N ALA A 385 -45.46 -38.86 -1.36
CA ALA A 385 -46.07 -38.07 -0.30
C ALA A 385 -46.39 -38.84 1.01
N GLY A 386 -46.44 -38.09 2.08
CA GLY A 386 -47.34 -38.32 3.22
C GLY A 386 -46.67 -38.71 4.53
N THR A 387 -46.75 -37.93 5.57
CA THR A 387 -47.79 -37.86 6.57
C THR A 387 -47.27 -37.04 7.81
N ALA A 388 -48.16 -36.22 8.31
CA ALA A 388 -48.02 -35.42 9.51
C ALA A 388 -48.05 -36.21 10.82
N ARG A 389 -47.40 -35.68 11.88
CA ARG A 389 -47.83 -35.61 13.32
C ARG A 389 -46.73 -34.94 14.12
N SER A 390 -47.00 -33.80 14.69
CA SER A 390 -47.66 -33.40 15.95
C SER A 390 -46.80 -33.45 17.21
N ALA A 391 -46.45 -32.25 17.68
CA ALA A 391 -46.41 -31.70 19.05
C ALA A 391 -45.59 -32.34 20.16
N ALA A 392 -44.72 -31.52 20.78
CA ALA A 392 -44.78 -31.19 22.22
C ALA A 392 -43.70 -30.15 22.59
N THR A 393 -44.10 -28.96 22.85
CA THR A 393 -44.01 -28.10 24.04
C THR A 393 -42.80 -28.25 24.97
N GLY A 394 -42.06 -27.13 25.09
CA GLY A 394 -41.13 -26.82 26.16
C GLY A 394 -40.65 -25.39 25.99
N GLY A 395 -41.26 -24.43 26.71
CA GLY A 395 -40.99 -23.00 26.57
C GLY A 395 -39.67 -22.54 27.22
N PRO A 396 -39.11 -21.43 26.75
CA PRO A 396 -37.92 -20.83 27.32
C PRO A 396 -38.29 -19.83 28.43
N ALA A 397 -37.41 -19.81 29.43
CA ALA A 397 -37.46 -18.85 30.52
C ALA A 397 -37.04 -17.45 30.04
N ASP A 398 -37.88 -16.53 30.49
CA ASP A 398 -37.83 -15.10 30.34
C ASP A 398 -36.57 -14.49 30.98
N ILE A 399 -35.77 -13.73 30.20
CA ILE A 399 -34.83 -12.76 30.72
C ILE A 399 -35.10 -11.41 30.04
N SER A 400 -36.26 -10.85 30.41
CA SER A 400 -36.58 -9.44 30.18
C SER A 400 -36.48 -8.68 31.47
N ALA A 401 -35.31 -8.23 31.87
CA ALA A 401 -35.13 -7.13 32.81
C ALA A 401 -33.65 -6.80 32.90
N LEU A 402 -33.19 -5.81 32.15
CA LEU A 402 -32.12 -4.85 32.48
C LEU A 402 -31.72 -4.07 31.22
N VAL A 403 -32.62 -3.20 30.75
CA VAL A 403 -32.21 -2.00 30.00
C VAL A 403 -33.13 -0.87 30.42
N GLY A 404 -32.60 0.03 31.21
CA GLY A 404 -33.25 1.30 31.55
C GLY A 404 -32.95 2.35 30.47
N ASP A 405 -33.99 3.05 30.13
CA ASP A 405 -34.06 4.21 29.25
C ASP A 405 -32.97 5.26 29.49
N THR A 406 -32.37 5.73 28.40
CA THR A 406 -32.15 7.15 28.15
C THR A 406 -32.22 7.42 26.65
N ALA A 407 -33.38 7.85 26.21
CA ALA A 407 -33.58 8.47 24.91
C ALA A 407 -33.07 9.91 24.93
N SER A 408 -32.30 10.31 23.92
CA SER A 408 -32.25 11.70 23.49
C SER A 408 -32.15 11.71 21.96
N ALA A 409 -33.23 12.22 21.38
CA ALA A 409 -33.43 12.33 19.96
C ALA A 409 -32.54 13.42 19.36
N VAL A 410 -31.91 13.10 18.23
CA VAL A 410 -31.57 14.10 17.21
C VAL A 410 -32.09 13.57 15.88
N ASP A 411 -33.14 14.27 15.37
CA ASP A 411 -33.65 14.10 14.02
C ASP A 411 -32.56 14.49 12.99
N THR A 412 -32.24 13.57 12.08
CA THR A 412 -31.75 13.92 10.75
C THR A 412 -32.45 13.03 9.74
N ASP A 413 -33.22 13.68 8.87
CA ASP A 413 -33.84 13.12 7.69
C ASP A 413 -32.82 12.32 6.87
N GLY A 414 -32.95 11.00 6.84
CA GLY A 414 -32.24 10.09 5.98
C GLY A 414 -33.24 9.32 5.14
N ALA A 415 -33.15 9.46 3.83
CA ALA A 415 -33.98 8.77 2.87
C ALA A 415 -34.00 7.25 3.16
N GLN A 416 -35.18 6.73 3.39
CA GLN A 416 -35.48 5.31 3.45
C GLN A 416 -35.24 4.68 2.08
N ALA A 417 -34.27 3.78 2.00
CA ALA A 417 -34.25 2.77 0.97
C ALA A 417 -35.00 1.53 1.48
N ASP A 418 -36.23 1.41 1.09
CA ASP A 418 -37.01 0.15 1.19
C ASP A 418 -36.48 -0.80 0.11
N GLY A 419 -35.73 -1.83 0.51
CA GLY A 419 -35.29 -2.92 -0.35
C GLY A 419 -34.50 -3.95 0.43
N ALA A 420 -35.15 -5.07 0.74
CA ALA A 420 -34.69 -6.35 1.27
C ALA A 420 -33.34 -6.33 2.03
N ASP A 421 -33.42 -6.67 3.30
CA ASP A 421 -32.28 -6.96 4.18
C ASP A 421 -31.52 -8.22 3.69
N ASP A 422 -30.70 -8.06 2.64
CA ASP A 422 -29.70 -9.04 2.21
C ASP A 422 -28.38 -8.72 2.93
N ALA A 423 -27.94 -9.65 3.76
CA ALA A 423 -26.72 -9.50 4.54
C ALA A 423 -25.50 -9.23 3.66
N SER A 424 -25.42 -9.87 2.49
CA SER A 424 -24.33 -9.66 1.52
C SER A 424 -24.37 -8.26 0.90
N ALA A 425 -25.55 -7.72 0.64
CA ALA A 425 -25.72 -6.34 0.16
C ALA A 425 -25.28 -5.32 1.22
N LEU A 426 -25.55 -5.59 2.50
CA LEU A 426 -25.05 -4.74 3.60
C LEU A 426 -23.53 -4.78 3.71
N VAL A 427 -22.88 -5.95 3.52
CA VAL A 427 -21.41 -6.03 3.49
C VAL A 427 -20.85 -5.18 2.36
N ALA A 428 -21.37 -5.31 1.14
CA ALA A 428 -20.94 -4.49 0.00
C ALA A 428 -21.15 -2.98 0.26
N HIS A 429 -22.24 -2.61 0.93
CA HIS A 429 -22.48 -1.22 1.34
C HIS A 429 -21.48 -0.74 2.40
N ALA A 430 -21.21 -1.56 3.42
CA ALA A 430 -20.21 -1.25 4.47
C ALA A 430 -18.80 -1.08 3.89
N GLU A 431 -18.42 -1.92 2.94
CA GLU A 431 -17.13 -1.80 2.23
C GLU A 431 -17.02 -0.48 1.45
N THR A 432 -18.13 -0.01 0.87
CA THR A 432 -18.19 1.29 0.18
C THR A 432 -18.06 2.46 1.16
N LEU A 433 -18.68 2.35 2.34
CA LEU A 433 -18.63 3.39 3.38
C LEU A 433 -17.27 3.45 4.07
N GLY A 434 -16.55 2.33 4.19
CA GLY A 434 -15.37 2.19 5.04
C GLY A 434 -14.24 3.17 4.77
N THR A 435 -14.18 3.76 3.58
CA THR A 435 -13.19 4.78 3.20
C THR A 435 -13.59 6.20 3.57
N HIS A 436 -14.90 6.49 3.71
CA HIS A 436 -15.42 7.84 3.88
C HIS A 436 -16.16 8.04 5.21
N ASP A 437 -16.75 6.98 5.72
CA ASP A 437 -17.47 6.95 7.00
C ASP A 437 -17.19 5.62 7.71
N PRO A 438 -16.01 5.44 8.32
CA PRO A 438 -15.66 4.20 9.01
C PRO A 438 -16.63 3.85 10.15
N ALA A 439 -17.14 4.85 10.87
CA ALA A 439 -18.12 4.64 11.95
C ALA A 439 -19.47 4.14 11.41
N GLY A 440 -19.94 4.73 10.31
CA GLY A 440 -21.14 4.27 9.60
C GLY A 440 -20.93 2.86 9.05
N ALA A 441 -19.78 2.57 8.44
CA ALA A 441 -19.43 1.25 7.95
C ALA A 441 -19.42 0.19 9.05
N ALA A 442 -18.86 0.49 10.23
CA ALA A 442 -18.87 -0.41 11.37
C ALA A 442 -20.29 -0.80 11.77
N GLY A 443 -21.23 0.18 11.82
CA GLY A 443 -22.64 -0.07 12.11
C GLY A 443 -23.32 -0.94 11.05
N VAL A 444 -23.00 -0.76 9.77
CA VAL A 444 -23.55 -1.58 8.67
C VAL A 444 -23.00 -3.01 8.74
N TYR A 445 -21.71 -3.21 9.00
CA TYR A 445 -21.12 -4.55 9.23
C TYR A 445 -21.75 -5.26 10.42
N GLN A 446 -22.06 -4.57 11.53
CA GLN A 446 -22.76 -5.16 12.67
C GLN A 446 -24.15 -5.65 12.30
N ARG A 447 -24.89 -4.88 11.48
CA ARG A 447 -26.22 -5.27 10.97
C ARG A 447 -26.08 -6.50 10.05
N ALA A 448 -25.13 -6.53 9.14
CA ALA A 448 -24.85 -7.67 8.28
C ALA A 448 -24.52 -8.93 9.12
N ALA A 449 -23.64 -8.80 10.12
CA ALA A 449 -23.33 -9.89 11.02
C ALA A 449 -24.55 -10.46 11.74
N THR A 450 -25.48 -9.59 12.17
CA THR A 450 -26.72 -10.03 12.82
C THR A 450 -27.63 -10.81 11.88
N LEU A 451 -27.72 -10.42 10.62
CA LEU A 451 -28.50 -11.14 9.61
C LEU A 451 -27.87 -12.50 9.28
N PHE A 452 -26.56 -12.54 9.02
CA PHE A 452 -25.84 -13.80 8.78
C PHE A 452 -25.97 -14.78 9.96
N GLU A 453 -25.92 -14.27 11.20
CA GLU A 453 -26.12 -15.09 12.39
C GLU A 453 -27.56 -15.67 12.44
N ALA A 454 -28.57 -14.88 12.06
CA ALA A 454 -29.96 -15.33 11.97
C ALA A 454 -30.18 -16.36 10.86
N GLU A 455 -29.44 -16.28 9.77
CA GLU A 455 -29.45 -17.24 8.65
C GLU A 455 -28.65 -18.50 8.96
N GLY A 456 -27.86 -18.52 10.03
CA GLY A 456 -26.99 -19.64 10.39
C GLY A 456 -25.63 -19.63 9.66
N ALA A 457 -25.32 -18.58 8.90
CA ALA A 457 -24.06 -18.36 8.21
C ALA A 457 -23.01 -17.80 9.19
N LEU A 458 -22.59 -18.62 10.17
CA LEU A 458 -21.80 -18.18 11.32
C LEU A 458 -20.39 -17.72 10.97
N ASP A 459 -19.80 -18.28 9.92
CA ASP A 459 -18.51 -17.87 9.38
C ASP A 459 -18.59 -16.44 8.80
N GLN A 460 -19.61 -16.15 7.98
CA GLN A 460 -19.85 -14.84 7.40
C GLN A 460 -20.21 -13.81 8.50
N ALA A 461 -21.02 -14.19 9.46
CA ALA A 461 -21.33 -13.36 10.64
C ALA A 461 -20.06 -12.99 11.42
N GLY A 462 -19.16 -13.96 11.62
CA GLY A 462 -17.91 -13.76 12.33
C GLY A 462 -16.96 -12.82 11.60
N PHE A 463 -16.80 -12.95 10.28
CA PHE A 463 -15.98 -12.03 9.49
C PHE A 463 -16.55 -10.62 9.45
N ALA A 464 -17.86 -10.45 9.21
CA ALA A 464 -18.50 -9.14 9.23
C ALA A 464 -18.33 -8.44 10.59
N LEU A 465 -18.47 -9.17 11.69
CA LEU A 465 -18.27 -8.62 13.02
C LEU A 465 -16.79 -8.28 13.31
N ALA A 466 -15.85 -9.01 12.73
CA ALA A 466 -14.41 -8.71 12.85
C ALA A 466 -14.05 -7.40 12.12
N GLU A 467 -14.63 -7.16 10.92
CA GLU A 467 -14.47 -5.89 10.20
C GLU A 467 -15.08 -4.72 11.00
N ALA A 468 -16.28 -4.90 11.54
CA ALA A 468 -16.88 -3.89 12.41
C ALA A 468 -15.98 -3.57 13.62
N ALA A 469 -15.40 -4.57 14.26
CA ALA A 469 -14.49 -4.39 15.39
C ALA A 469 -13.19 -3.67 14.99
N GLN A 470 -12.65 -3.94 13.80
CA GLN A 470 -11.44 -3.29 13.29
C GLN A 470 -11.70 -1.81 13.01
N LEU A 471 -12.83 -1.47 12.39
CA LEU A 471 -13.24 -0.10 12.14
C LEU A 471 -13.50 0.66 13.44
N ALA A 472 -14.24 0.06 14.39
CA ALA A 472 -14.46 0.65 15.70
C ALA A 472 -13.15 0.95 16.44
N ALA A 473 -12.15 0.06 16.37
CA ALA A 473 -10.83 0.31 16.95
C ALA A 473 -10.10 1.49 16.28
N THR A 474 -10.25 1.65 14.97
CA THR A 474 -9.67 2.78 14.21
C THR A 474 -10.34 4.11 14.59
N GLU A 475 -11.64 4.12 14.80
CA GLU A 475 -12.44 5.28 15.20
C GLU A 475 -12.37 5.58 16.72
N GLN A 476 -11.47 4.92 17.44
CA GLN A 476 -11.26 5.04 18.89
C GLN A 476 -12.44 4.57 19.76
N ASP A 477 -13.40 3.84 19.20
CA ASP A 477 -14.38 3.08 19.99
C ASP A 477 -13.74 1.77 20.49
N VAL A 478 -12.82 1.93 21.43
CA VAL A 478 -12.05 0.82 22.01
C VAL A 478 -12.97 -0.17 22.73
N GLU A 479 -14.00 0.32 23.42
CA GLU A 479 -14.93 -0.53 24.18
C GLU A 479 -15.76 -1.41 23.25
N GLY A 480 -16.34 -0.83 22.20
CA GLY A 480 -17.08 -1.57 21.17
C GLY A 480 -16.21 -2.62 20.47
N ALA A 481 -14.98 -2.25 20.09
CA ALA A 481 -14.06 -3.18 19.46
C ALA A 481 -13.65 -4.33 20.41
N LEU A 482 -13.33 -4.05 21.68
CA LEU A 482 -12.99 -5.07 22.68
C LEU A 482 -14.12 -6.07 22.94
N ALA A 483 -15.39 -5.62 22.81
CA ALA A 483 -16.54 -6.51 22.94
C ALA A 483 -16.78 -7.34 21.67
N ALA A 484 -16.58 -6.77 20.49
CA ALA A 484 -16.90 -7.38 19.20
C ALA A 484 -15.87 -8.47 18.79
N PHE A 485 -14.56 -8.27 18.98
CA PHE A 485 -13.55 -9.23 18.56
C PHE A 485 -13.71 -10.64 19.15
N PRO A 486 -13.92 -10.83 20.48
CA PRO A 486 -14.11 -12.16 21.05
C PRO A 486 -15.38 -12.86 20.50
N ARG A 487 -16.44 -12.11 20.24
CA ARG A 487 -17.67 -12.63 19.64
C ARG A 487 -17.42 -13.06 18.19
N ALA A 488 -16.72 -12.24 17.40
CA ALA A 488 -16.33 -12.58 16.04
C ALA A 488 -15.55 -13.90 15.98
N VAL A 489 -14.52 -14.05 16.83
CA VAL A 489 -13.72 -15.29 16.92
C VAL A 489 -14.59 -16.49 17.36
N ALA A 490 -15.57 -16.29 18.23
CA ALA A 490 -16.49 -17.35 18.64
C ALA A 490 -17.40 -17.81 17.50
N LEU A 491 -17.95 -16.87 16.70
CA LEU A 491 -18.76 -17.15 15.54
C LEU A 491 -17.97 -17.89 14.45
N LEU A 492 -16.76 -17.42 14.13
CA LEU A 492 -15.87 -18.08 13.16
C LEU A 492 -15.52 -19.51 13.59
N ARG A 493 -15.32 -19.73 14.89
CA ARG A 493 -15.09 -21.09 15.42
C ARG A 493 -16.32 -21.97 15.26
N ALA A 494 -17.52 -21.44 15.57
CA ALA A 494 -18.77 -22.15 15.42
C ALA A 494 -19.11 -22.44 13.96
N GLY A 495 -18.73 -21.54 13.03
CA GLY A 495 -18.84 -21.71 11.59
C GLY A 495 -17.77 -22.63 10.97
N GLY A 496 -16.89 -23.23 11.79
CA GLY A 496 -15.90 -24.19 11.28
C GLY A 496 -14.67 -23.60 10.60
N VAL A 497 -14.48 -22.26 10.66
CA VAL A 497 -13.33 -21.59 10.05
C VAL A 497 -12.02 -22.08 10.70
N ALA A 498 -11.06 -22.49 9.85
CA ALA A 498 -9.79 -23.04 10.33
C ALA A 498 -8.99 -22.05 11.19
N PRO A 499 -8.17 -22.54 12.16
CA PRO A 499 -7.39 -21.68 13.05
C PRO A 499 -6.54 -20.63 12.35
N ALA A 500 -5.90 -20.97 11.25
CA ALA A 500 -5.06 -20.07 10.47
C ALA A 500 -5.79 -18.82 9.93
N TYR A 501 -7.09 -18.90 9.66
CA TYR A 501 -7.88 -17.75 9.21
C TYR A 501 -8.44 -16.91 10.37
N ARG A 502 -8.55 -17.48 11.58
CA ARG A 502 -8.98 -16.77 12.79
C ARG A 502 -7.83 -16.05 13.49
N SER A 503 -6.60 -16.52 13.32
CA SER A 503 -5.41 -15.99 13.99
C SER A 503 -5.15 -14.51 13.77
N PRO A 504 -5.29 -13.92 12.57
CA PRO A 504 -5.13 -12.48 12.37
C PRO A 504 -6.10 -11.65 13.23
N ILE A 505 -7.34 -12.11 13.39
CA ILE A 505 -8.37 -11.44 14.20
C ILE A 505 -8.02 -11.52 15.69
N VAL A 506 -7.52 -12.68 16.16
CA VAL A 506 -7.01 -12.84 17.52
C VAL A 506 -5.83 -11.91 17.79
N ARG A 507 -4.91 -11.76 16.84
CA ARG A 507 -3.77 -10.83 16.96
C ARG A 507 -4.21 -9.36 16.99
N ALA A 508 -5.22 -8.98 16.19
CA ALA A 508 -5.80 -7.64 16.23
C ALA A 508 -6.40 -7.34 17.61
N TYR A 509 -7.20 -8.26 18.14
CA TYR A 509 -7.73 -8.17 19.52
C TYR A 509 -6.61 -8.06 20.56
N ALA A 510 -5.58 -8.88 20.46
CA ALA A 510 -4.44 -8.90 21.37
C ALA A 510 -3.71 -7.55 21.41
N ARG A 511 -3.45 -6.93 20.24
CA ARG A 511 -2.86 -5.58 20.15
C ARG A 511 -3.73 -4.54 20.84
N LEU A 512 -5.03 -4.57 20.57
CA LEU A 512 -5.98 -3.63 21.18
C LEU A 512 -6.02 -3.78 22.69
N THR A 513 -6.03 -5.01 23.23
CA THR A 513 -6.00 -5.27 24.68
C THR A 513 -4.72 -4.76 25.35
N ALA A 514 -3.57 -4.87 24.67
CA ALA A 514 -2.31 -4.30 25.16
C ALA A 514 -2.38 -2.77 25.25
N GLN A 515 -2.91 -2.12 24.22
CA GLN A 515 -3.09 -0.66 24.20
C GLN A 515 -4.10 -0.17 25.25
N ALA A 516 -5.16 -0.93 25.47
CA ALA A 516 -6.21 -0.62 26.47
C ALA A 516 -5.84 -1.00 27.92
N GLY A 517 -4.64 -1.51 28.18
CA GLY A 517 -4.21 -1.92 29.51
C GLY A 517 -4.89 -3.22 30.02
N THR A 518 -5.52 -3.99 29.15
CA THR A 518 -6.20 -5.27 29.45
C THR A 518 -5.51 -6.47 28.80
N ALA A 519 -4.18 -6.43 28.69
CA ALA A 519 -3.35 -7.42 27.99
C ALA A 519 -3.59 -8.88 28.42
N GLY A 520 -4.06 -9.12 29.67
CA GLY A 520 -4.40 -10.46 30.16
C GLY A 520 -5.50 -11.15 29.34
N SER A 521 -6.52 -10.39 28.90
CA SER A 521 -7.59 -10.92 28.03
C SER A 521 -7.07 -11.32 26.64
N GLY A 522 -6.19 -10.50 26.07
CA GLY A 522 -5.50 -10.80 24.82
C GLY A 522 -4.62 -12.04 24.93
N LEU A 523 -3.86 -12.16 26.02
CA LEU A 523 -3.01 -13.32 26.29
C LEU A 523 -3.82 -14.63 26.34
N ALA A 524 -4.95 -14.61 27.05
CA ALA A 524 -5.83 -15.78 27.10
C ALA A 524 -6.37 -16.19 25.71
N ALA A 525 -6.71 -15.20 24.86
CA ALA A 525 -7.18 -15.46 23.52
C ALA A 525 -6.06 -16.04 22.62
N VAL A 526 -4.83 -15.51 22.72
CA VAL A 526 -3.65 -15.99 21.99
C VAL A 526 -3.25 -17.40 22.43
N ASP A 527 -3.22 -17.67 23.75
CA ASP A 527 -2.92 -19.00 24.27
C ASP A 527 -3.94 -20.05 23.77
N LYS A 528 -5.22 -19.68 23.70
CA LYS A 528 -6.27 -20.55 23.14
C LYS A 528 -6.06 -20.79 21.64
N ALA A 529 -5.73 -19.76 20.88
CA ALA A 529 -5.47 -19.88 19.42
C ALA A 529 -4.24 -20.76 19.15
N LEU A 530 -3.17 -20.61 19.93
CA LEU A 530 -1.98 -21.45 19.84
C LEU A 530 -2.27 -22.94 20.15
N ALA A 531 -3.11 -23.21 21.16
CA ALA A 531 -3.53 -24.58 21.49
C ALA A 531 -4.35 -25.21 20.34
N GLU A 532 -5.22 -24.42 19.69
CA GLU A 532 -6.01 -24.87 18.54
C GLU A 532 -5.14 -25.09 17.29
N ALA A 533 -4.13 -24.25 17.06
CA ALA A 533 -3.18 -24.40 15.94
C ALA A 533 -2.24 -25.60 16.13
N GLY A 534 -2.00 -26.04 17.38
CA GLY A 534 -1.15 -27.18 17.69
C GLY A 534 -1.84 -28.56 17.58
N SER A 535 -3.17 -28.58 17.56
CA SER A 535 -3.96 -29.79 17.33
C SER A 535 -4.19 -30.01 15.84
N GLY A 536 -3.16 -30.39 15.09
CA GLY A 536 -3.17 -30.49 13.62
C GLY A 536 -4.46 -31.07 13.01
N PRO A 537 -4.72 -30.85 11.70
CA PRO A 537 -5.93 -31.34 11.05
C PRO A 537 -6.00 -32.86 11.17
N ALA A 538 -7.22 -33.36 11.47
CA ALA A 538 -7.50 -34.79 11.34
C ALA A 538 -7.15 -35.24 9.91
N GLU A 539 -6.48 -36.39 9.78
CA GLU A 539 -5.97 -37.01 8.57
C GLU A 539 -6.80 -36.69 7.29
N GLY A 540 -6.36 -35.67 6.53
CA GLY A 540 -6.86 -35.29 5.23
C GLY A 540 -5.77 -34.48 4.54
N THR A 541 -5.61 -34.60 3.24
CA THR A 541 -4.60 -33.90 2.45
C THR A 541 -4.78 -32.38 2.55
N VAL A 542 -4.05 -31.74 3.46
CA VAL A 542 -3.91 -30.28 3.52
C VAL A 542 -2.93 -29.87 2.42
N SER A 543 -3.20 -28.78 1.71
CA SER A 543 -2.28 -28.28 0.70
C SER A 543 -1.02 -27.68 1.35
N ALA A 544 0.13 -27.73 0.66
CA ALA A 544 1.38 -27.13 1.15
C ALA A 544 1.22 -25.64 1.46
N ALA A 545 0.36 -24.92 0.75
CA ALA A 545 0.06 -23.51 0.98
C ALA A 545 -0.69 -23.30 2.31
N GLU A 546 -1.60 -24.18 2.66
CA GLU A 546 -2.33 -24.12 3.94
C GLU A 546 -1.43 -24.48 5.12
N GLU A 547 -0.52 -25.47 4.94
CA GLU A 547 0.50 -25.79 5.93
C GLU A 547 1.44 -24.61 6.20
N GLU A 548 1.91 -23.93 5.16
CA GLU A 548 2.76 -22.74 5.29
C GLU A 548 2.00 -21.56 5.92
N ARG A 549 0.73 -21.36 5.57
CA ARG A 549 -0.14 -20.36 6.22
C ARG A 549 -0.28 -20.66 7.72
N ALA A 550 -0.59 -21.89 8.06
CA ALA A 550 -0.74 -22.30 9.46
C ALA A 550 0.56 -22.11 10.25
N ALA A 551 1.70 -22.48 9.65
CA ALA A 551 3.01 -22.28 10.26
C ALA A 551 3.33 -20.79 10.46
N ARG A 552 3.06 -19.94 9.47
CA ARG A 552 3.23 -18.49 9.56
C ARG A 552 2.37 -17.88 10.67
N GLU A 553 1.08 -18.19 10.70
CA GLU A 553 0.17 -17.64 11.71
C GLU A 553 0.54 -18.11 13.12
N ARG A 554 1.07 -19.33 13.25
CA ARG A 554 1.60 -19.81 14.54
C ARG A 554 2.80 -18.99 15.00
N ARG A 555 3.76 -18.66 14.13
CA ARG A 555 4.91 -17.80 14.44
C ARG A 555 4.47 -16.42 14.93
N GLU A 556 3.53 -15.81 14.22
CA GLU A 556 2.95 -14.52 14.57
C GLU A 556 2.20 -14.52 15.91
N LEU A 557 1.51 -15.61 16.24
CA LEU A 557 0.86 -15.78 17.54
C LEU A 557 1.88 -15.92 18.66
N LEU A 558 2.99 -16.61 18.45
CA LEU A 558 4.08 -16.72 19.43
C LEU A 558 4.73 -15.37 19.73
N ASP A 559 5.02 -14.57 18.70
CA ASP A 559 5.53 -13.21 18.88
C ASP A 559 4.52 -12.31 19.61
N THR A 560 3.24 -12.38 19.23
CA THR A 560 2.16 -11.64 19.90
C THR A 560 2.05 -12.03 21.38
N ARG A 561 2.19 -13.31 21.68
CA ARG A 561 2.22 -13.83 23.06
C ARG A 561 3.36 -13.22 23.88
N ALA A 562 4.56 -13.16 23.30
CA ALA A 562 5.74 -12.59 23.96
C ALA A 562 5.52 -11.11 24.28
N ARG A 563 4.97 -10.33 23.35
CA ARG A 563 4.66 -8.92 23.54
C ARG A 563 3.61 -8.68 24.63
N LEU A 564 2.58 -9.52 24.70
CA LEU A 564 1.56 -9.43 25.75
C LEU A 564 2.14 -9.74 27.14
N LEU A 565 2.99 -10.76 27.24
CA LEU A 565 3.69 -11.09 28.49
C LEU A 565 4.61 -9.95 28.94
N ALA A 566 5.31 -9.30 27.99
CA ALA A 566 6.11 -8.11 28.28
C ALA A 566 5.24 -6.96 28.79
N ALA A 567 4.10 -6.69 28.14
CA ALA A 567 3.14 -5.68 28.58
C ALA A 567 2.54 -5.94 29.96
N LEU A 568 2.48 -7.20 30.38
CA LEU A 568 2.05 -7.62 31.75
C LEU A 568 3.18 -7.56 32.80
N GLY A 569 4.41 -7.20 32.38
CA GLY A 569 5.57 -7.19 33.25
C GLY A 569 6.11 -8.60 33.60
N GLU A 570 5.64 -9.65 32.92
CA GLU A 570 6.06 -11.03 33.11
C GLU A 570 7.36 -11.32 32.32
N HIS A 571 8.41 -10.53 32.59
CA HIS A 571 9.62 -10.42 31.75
C HIS A 571 10.31 -11.77 31.49
N GLY A 572 10.41 -12.66 32.50
CA GLY A 572 11.03 -13.98 32.32
C GLY A 572 10.24 -14.92 31.42
N ARG A 573 8.90 -14.84 31.44
CA ARG A 573 8.04 -15.59 30.52
C ARG A 573 8.04 -14.95 29.10
N ALA A 574 8.10 -13.64 29.07
CA ALA A 574 8.16 -12.88 27.81
C ALA A 574 9.43 -13.20 27.04
N SER A 575 10.60 -13.21 27.69
CA SER A 575 11.88 -13.53 27.05
C SER A 575 11.89 -14.97 26.51
N SER A 576 11.41 -15.95 27.28
CA SER A 576 11.33 -17.33 26.79
C SER A 576 10.36 -17.50 25.61
N ALA A 577 9.23 -16.77 25.62
CA ALA A 577 8.28 -16.78 24.50
C ALA A 577 8.84 -16.10 23.26
N ALA A 578 9.59 -14.99 23.41
CA ALA A 578 10.24 -14.29 22.33
C ALA A 578 11.35 -15.13 21.67
N GLU A 579 12.16 -15.84 22.46
CA GLU A 579 13.17 -16.77 21.95
C GLU A 579 12.52 -17.91 21.14
N ALA A 580 11.44 -18.50 21.65
CA ALA A 580 10.71 -19.52 20.93
C ALA A 580 10.13 -18.99 19.59
N ALA A 581 9.63 -17.76 19.56
CA ALA A 581 9.19 -17.11 18.33
C ALA A 581 10.37 -16.89 17.38
N ALA A 582 11.51 -16.39 17.89
CA ALA A 582 12.71 -16.14 17.09
C ALA A 582 13.22 -17.42 16.41
N GLU A 583 13.23 -18.54 17.13
CA GLU A 583 13.62 -19.83 16.55
C GLU A 583 12.67 -20.30 15.45
N GLU A 584 11.36 -20.10 15.61
CA GLU A 584 10.38 -20.46 14.57
C GLU A 584 10.53 -19.57 13.33
N TYR A 585 10.75 -18.25 13.48
CA TYR A 585 11.05 -17.35 12.38
C TYR A 585 12.36 -17.75 11.67
N ALA A 586 13.43 -18.03 12.42
CA ALA A 586 14.70 -18.42 11.86
C ALA A 586 14.61 -19.74 11.05
N ARG A 587 13.89 -20.76 11.56
CA ARG A 587 13.64 -22.01 10.82
C ARG A 587 12.88 -21.78 9.51
N ALA A 588 12.03 -20.78 9.46
CA ALA A 588 11.29 -20.40 8.26
C ALA A 588 12.10 -19.49 7.30
N GLY A 589 13.33 -19.10 7.67
CA GLY A 589 14.15 -18.18 6.88
C GLY A 589 13.74 -16.71 7.02
N ASP A 590 12.81 -16.37 7.90
CA ASP A 590 12.43 -14.99 8.19
C ASP A 590 13.42 -14.38 9.20
N LEU A 591 14.53 -13.86 8.65
CA LEU A 591 15.61 -13.29 9.45
C LEU A 591 15.19 -12.00 10.15
N SER A 592 14.31 -11.20 9.55
CA SER A 592 13.81 -9.96 10.15
C SER A 592 12.89 -10.25 11.33
N GLY A 593 11.94 -11.17 11.17
CA GLY A 593 11.08 -11.62 12.28
C GLY A 593 11.86 -12.21 13.44
N ALA A 594 12.87 -13.05 13.13
CA ALA A 594 13.76 -13.62 14.14
C ALA A 594 14.53 -12.54 14.90
N ALA A 595 15.09 -11.55 14.20
CA ALA A 595 15.85 -10.46 14.81
C ALA A 595 14.98 -9.60 15.74
N HIS A 596 13.76 -9.25 15.36
CA HIS A 596 12.83 -8.51 16.19
C HIS A 596 12.42 -9.30 17.44
N ALA A 597 12.21 -10.60 17.32
CA ALA A 597 11.88 -11.45 18.44
C ALA A 597 13.09 -11.62 19.41
N PHE A 598 14.33 -11.76 18.92
CA PHE A 598 15.52 -11.72 19.75
C PHE A 598 15.73 -10.36 20.43
N TRP A 599 15.42 -9.26 19.74
CA TRP A 599 15.45 -7.92 20.35
C TRP A 599 14.48 -7.84 21.54
N LEU A 600 13.23 -8.29 21.38
CA LEU A 600 12.27 -8.36 22.47
C LEU A 600 12.76 -9.25 23.61
N ALA A 601 13.40 -10.40 23.30
CA ALA A 601 13.99 -11.28 24.32
C ALA A 601 15.10 -10.57 25.10
N GLY A 602 15.96 -9.82 24.40
CA GLY A 602 17.04 -9.06 25.02
C GLY A 602 16.54 -7.96 25.95
N THR A 603 15.58 -7.15 25.50
CA THR A 603 14.99 -6.09 26.33
C THR A 603 14.29 -6.64 27.57
N THR A 604 13.48 -7.68 27.41
CA THR A 604 12.75 -8.31 28.54
C THR A 604 13.68 -9.03 29.54
N ARG A 605 14.82 -9.58 29.09
CA ARG A 605 15.87 -10.10 29.96
C ARG A 605 16.56 -9.00 30.77
N ALA A 606 16.85 -7.84 30.12
CA ALA A 606 17.42 -6.69 30.81
C ALA A 606 16.49 -6.16 31.92
N ASP A 607 15.18 -6.15 31.65
CA ASP A 607 14.14 -5.75 32.61
C ASP A 607 13.98 -6.77 33.75
N ALA A 608 14.22 -8.05 33.46
CA ALA A 608 14.27 -9.11 34.46
C ALA A 608 15.57 -9.10 35.29
N GLY A 609 16.57 -8.29 34.93
CA GLY A 609 17.87 -8.24 35.60
C GLY A 609 18.89 -9.25 35.06
N ASP A 610 18.55 -10.08 34.07
CA ASP A 610 19.45 -11.04 33.42
C ASP A 610 20.25 -10.31 32.31
N LEU A 611 21.28 -9.57 32.70
CA LEU A 611 22.07 -8.75 31.79
C LEU A 611 22.95 -9.59 30.87
N ASP A 612 23.47 -10.71 31.29
CA ASP A 612 24.28 -11.62 30.47
C ASP A 612 23.41 -12.24 29.35
N GLY A 613 22.25 -12.77 29.71
CA GLY A 613 21.30 -13.29 28.74
C GLY A 613 20.74 -12.22 27.83
N SER A 614 20.55 -10.99 28.30
CA SER A 614 20.16 -9.84 27.50
C SER A 614 21.22 -9.52 26.41
N ALA A 615 22.50 -9.48 26.79
CA ALA A 615 23.58 -9.20 25.83
C ALA A 615 23.60 -10.25 24.71
N LEU A 616 23.49 -11.54 25.03
CA LEU A 616 23.46 -12.62 24.04
C LEU A 616 22.27 -12.52 23.08
N ALA A 617 21.09 -12.20 23.60
CA ALA A 617 19.90 -12.04 22.78
C ALA A 617 19.99 -10.80 21.86
N LEU A 618 20.51 -9.67 22.36
CA LEU A 618 20.76 -8.46 21.57
C LEU A 618 21.84 -8.66 20.51
N GLU A 619 22.91 -9.44 20.79
CA GLU A 619 23.90 -9.84 19.78
C GLU A 619 23.25 -10.68 18.67
N SER A 620 22.36 -11.61 19.03
CA SER A 620 21.61 -12.41 18.06
C SER A 620 20.68 -11.54 17.19
N ALA A 621 20.04 -10.55 17.79
CA ALA A 621 19.22 -9.58 17.07
C ALA A 621 20.07 -8.73 16.10
N LEU A 622 21.26 -8.27 16.55
CA LEU A 622 22.20 -7.51 15.73
C LEU A 622 22.66 -8.29 14.49
N ASP A 623 22.99 -9.57 14.69
CA ASP A 623 23.38 -10.45 13.59
C ASP A 623 22.20 -10.73 12.64
N GLY A 624 21.01 -10.91 13.16
CA GLY A 624 19.78 -11.09 12.38
C GLY A 624 19.49 -9.85 11.52
N PHE A 625 19.52 -8.64 12.08
CA PHE A 625 19.32 -7.40 11.32
C PHE A 625 20.44 -7.15 10.31
N ARG A 626 21.67 -7.54 10.61
CA ARG A 626 22.77 -7.48 9.63
C ARG A 626 22.50 -8.36 8.42
N LEU A 627 22.01 -9.59 8.65
CA LEU A 627 21.67 -10.54 7.58
C LEU A 627 20.40 -10.12 6.82
N ALA A 628 19.45 -9.49 7.52
CA ALA A 628 18.23 -8.92 6.92
C ALA A 628 18.46 -7.56 6.22
N HIS A 629 19.69 -7.03 6.25
CA HIS A 629 20.08 -5.71 5.72
C HIS A 629 19.30 -4.53 6.34
N ASP A 630 18.75 -4.69 7.56
CA ASP A 630 18.07 -3.63 8.30
C ASP A 630 19.05 -2.84 9.16
N GLN A 631 19.61 -1.77 8.58
CA GLN A 631 20.60 -0.92 9.25
C GLN A 631 19.97 -0.05 10.36
N ALA A 632 18.71 0.36 10.23
CA ALA A 632 18.05 1.21 11.20
C ALA A 632 17.80 0.45 12.51
N SER A 633 17.16 -0.72 12.45
CA SER A 633 16.93 -1.58 13.62
C SER A 633 18.25 -2.07 14.24
N ARG A 634 19.26 -2.37 13.40
CA ARG A 634 20.59 -2.73 13.86
C ARG A 634 21.25 -1.63 14.70
N ALA A 635 21.11 -0.35 14.29
CA ALA A 635 21.66 0.77 15.06
C ALA A 635 20.97 0.92 16.42
N LEU A 636 19.64 0.76 16.48
CA LEU A 636 18.86 0.83 17.71
C LEU A 636 19.28 -0.27 18.69
N VAL A 637 19.32 -1.53 18.22
CA VAL A 637 19.74 -2.67 19.04
C VAL A 637 21.19 -2.52 19.51
N GLY A 638 22.08 -2.00 18.64
CA GLY A 638 23.46 -1.72 19.00
C GLY A 638 23.59 -0.75 20.18
N ASN A 639 22.77 0.31 20.19
CA ASN A 639 22.73 1.27 21.30
C ASN A 639 22.22 0.62 22.60
N GLU A 640 21.22 -0.25 22.53
CA GLU A 640 20.73 -0.98 23.70
C GLU A 640 21.79 -1.96 24.23
N LEU A 641 22.44 -2.72 23.34
CA LEU A 641 23.53 -3.63 23.70
C LEU A 641 24.68 -2.90 24.43
N VAL A 642 25.11 -1.75 23.91
CA VAL A 642 26.11 -0.90 24.60
C VAL A 642 25.63 -0.50 26.00
N GLY A 643 24.34 -0.17 26.14
CA GLY A 643 23.74 0.13 27.45
C GLY A 643 23.80 -1.04 28.41
N VAL A 644 23.52 -2.26 27.94
CA VAL A 644 23.60 -3.50 28.73
C VAL A 644 25.04 -3.85 29.09
N LEU A 645 25.98 -3.75 28.12
CA LEU A 645 27.40 -4.03 28.35
C LEU A 645 28.01 -3.08 29.38
N ARG A 646 27.67 -1.80 29.35
CA ARG A 646 28.08 -0.82 30.40
C ARG A 646 27.57 -1.21 31.81
N ARG A 647 26.32 -1.68 31.89
CA ARG A 647 25.77 -2.18 33.18
C ARG A 647 26.49 -3.44 33.68
N LEU A 648 27.06 -4.25 32.76
CA LEU A 648 27.90 -5.41 33.08
C LEU A 648 29.36 -5.03 33.38
N GLY A 649 29.76 -3.76 33.23
CA GLY A 649 31.15 -3.32 33.37
C GLY A 649 32.08 -3.83 32.26
N ARG A 650 31.51 -4.10 31.07
CA ARG A 650 32.19 -4.49 29.86
C ARG A 650 32.16 -3.28 28.90
N ASP A 651 33.26 -2.50 28.87
CA ASP A 651 33.41 -1.32 27.98
C ASP A 651 33.87 -1.72 26.58
#